data_9014a47f70e9809cbc675149a29bb3bd
#
_entry.id   9014a47f70e9809cbc675149a29bb3bd
#
_cell.length_a   1.000
_cell.length_b   1.000
_cell.length_c   1.000
_cell.angle_alpha   90.00
_cell.angle_beta   90.00
_cell.angle_gamma   90.00
#
_symmetry.space_group_name_H-M   'P 1'
#
loop_
_entity.id
_entity.type
_entity.pdbx_description
1 polymer ?
#
loop_
_entity_poly.entity_id
_entity_poly.type
_entity_poly.pdbx_seq_one_letter_code
_entity_poly.pdbx_strand_id
1 'polypeptide(L)'
;MINKLTSAIVISSLIYSLPSGAQSLSELPLMPWPQQVEVKNADGKWVLNNTLDIYVEGDDLGDATRRWRERIETQTGWQLTPHQANNTQAPIKIFIEKKVPELPSLQMDESYQITTDNHGATIKAATRFGAMRAMETLLQLIQTDGENTFIPLLTIKDSPRFAWRGVMLDSSRHFLPINDILRQIDGMAAAKLNVFHWHLTDDQGWRFESLSYPKLQQLASDGQYYTQDQMRQVVAYAKERGIRVVPEIDFPGHASAIAVAYPELMSAAGPYQMERHWGVHQPLLNPTQENVYQFTDSLINELTTIFPDEYIHIGGDEVDPTQWKNNPAIQEFMQKNNLKDTHALQAYFNQRLEQILTKHNRKMVGWDEIQHPSLSKNIVIQSWQGQDSLGDSAQEGFKGLLSTGFYLDQSQSAAYHYRNEILPQPLTVETNVKQGEQSQSWQFEIERLKGSPVKGSFTLIKGSNGWRGFIDFAGKSRREINKIEWFSPKQVSFSVDTWMGETRPVVTLTDDKLSGYTIIGNARYPTTGTHLTAIPEGIAPTTPDNNKMTNILGGEIALWAENIRAPIIDTKLWPRAFAVSERLWSAKDVNNENDMYRRLNATDAWSTISVGLQQYAQTAREFTRLANGVEIEPLMILSESVEPAHYYTRHHLKWRENQYHQYEPLNRFVDALPAESMQARAFRQHIDALIAKPNDTAAAQWLEQRLKRWQDNIPQVQRLIKQNANLVRLTPVTENVEQLTVIGLELIKHYTTGEPLAESRKAAILQQLEKSSGLQDEVVIAIVEPLEKLLRHIPTTGQ
;
A
#
# COMPACT_ATOMS: atom_id res chain seq x y z
N MET A 1 -2.33 44.42 29.46
CA MET A 1 -2.72 43.19 30.19
C MET A 1 -2.71 42.07 29.15
N ILE A 2 -1.60 41.36 29.11
CA ILE A 2 -1.38 40.27 28.17
C ILE A 2 -1.73 38.99 28.91
N ASN A 3 -2.85 38.36 28.58
CA ASN A 3 -3.21 37.08 29.11
C ASN A 3 -2.65 35.96 28.19
N LYS A 4 -1.90 35.09 28.82
CA LYS A 4 -1.26 33.91 28.26
C LYS A 4 -2.33 32.92 27.78
N LEU A 5 -2.35 32.61 26.47
CA LEU A 5 -2.95 31.40 25.95
C LEU A 5 -1.81 30.39 25.71
N THR A 6 -1.64 29.53 26.68
CA THR A 6 -0.86 28.30 26.50
C THR A 6 -1.84 27.18 26.18
N SER A 7 -2.08 26.93 24.90
CA SER A 7 -2.79 25.70 24.47
C SER A 7 -1.82 24.55 24.51
N ALA A 8 -1.93 23.73 25.54
CA ALA A 8 -1.21 22.47 25.62
C ALA A 8 -1.83 21.49 24.59
N ILE A 9 -1.05 21.11 23.60
CA ILE A 9 -1.34 19.95 22.76
C ILE A 9 -1.20 18.71 23.66
N VAL A 10 -2.28 18.21 24.17
CA VAL A 10 -2.32 16.93 24.88
C VAL A 10 -2.37 15.85 23.80
N ILE A 11 -1.19 15.41 23.37
CA ILE A 11 -1.05 14.10 22.77
C ILE A 11 -1.36 13.12 23.91
N SER A 12 -2.54 12.54 23.93
CA SER A 12 -2.85 11.43 24.83
C SER A 12 -2.10 10.17 24.34
N SER A 13 -0.78 10.16 24.61
CA SER A 13 0.00 8.93 24.63
C SER A 13 -0.60 8.08 25.76
N LEU A 14 -1.24 6.97 25.42
CA LEU A 14 -1.47 5.89 26.35
C LEU A 14 -0.11 5.40 26.82
N ILE A 15 0.35 5.94 27.93
CA ILE A 15 1.46 5.34 28.68
C ILE A 15 0.89 4.06 29.27
N TYR A 16 1.10 2.95 28.57
CA TYR A 16 1.03 1.64 29.23
C TYR A 16 2.18 1.64 30.22
N SER A 17 1.88 1.71 31.49
CA SER A 17 2.80 1.32 32.55
C SER A 17 3.05 -0.20 32.39
N LEU A 18 4.12 -0.54 31.69
CA LEU A 18 4.58 -1.91 31.59
C LEU A 18 5.03 -2.37 33.00
N PRO A 19 4.66 -3.57 33.44
CA PRO A 19 5.26 -4.15 34.60
C PRO A 19 6.77 -4.30 34.36
N SER A 20 7.57 -4.04 35.35
CA SER A 20 9.01 -4.30 35.37
C SER A 20 9.25 -5.80 35.29
N GLY A 21 9.24 -6.34 34.06
CA GLY A 21 9.49 -7.73 33.72
C GLY A 21 10.46 -7.81 32.57
N ALA A 22 11.19 -8.91 32.51
CA ALA A 22 12.15 -9.23 31.45
C ALA A 22 11.60 -8.92 30.05
N GLN A 23 12.33 -8.16 29.24
CA GLN A 23 11.92 -7.81 27.88
C GLN A 23 11.85 -9.06 27.01
N SER A 24 10.67 -9.39 26.54
CA SER A 24 10.45 -10.51 25.64
C SER A 24 10.68 -10.11 24.17
N LEU A 25 10.98 -11.07 23.29
CA LEU A 25 11.05 -10.84 21.84
C LEU A 25 9.81 -10.13 21.29
N SER A 26 8.64 -10.42 21.89
CA SER A 26 7.36 -9.82 21.51
C SER A 26 7.23 -8.33 21.83
N GLU A 27 8.21 -7.71 22.49
CA GLU A 27 8.17 -6.27 22.85
C GLU A 27 9.02 -5.40 21.93
N LEU A 28 9.92 -6.00 21.14
CA LEU A 28 10.77 -5.23 20.23
C LEU A 28 9.93 -4.55 19.12
N PRO A 29 10.22 -3.27 18.80
CA PRO A 29 9.44 -2.51 17.82
C PRO A 29 9.96 -2.66 16.37
N LEU A 30 10.82 -3.65 16.10
CA LEU A 30 11.52 -3.79 14.81
C LEU A 30 10.58 -4.03 13.63
N MET A 31 10.72 -3.24 12.59
CA MET A 31 10.00 -3.41 11.33
C MET A 31 10.81 -2.86 10.13
N PRO A 32 11.17 -3.69 9.15
CA PRO A 32 10.92 -5.13 9.00
C PRO A 32 11.55 -5.98 10.10
N TRP A 33 10.89 -7.11 10.43
CA TRP A 33 11.42 -8.05 11.42
C TRP A 33 12.64 -8.80 10.87
N PRO A 34 13.77 -8.86 11.62
CA PRO A 34 14.98 -9.55 11.18
C PRO A 34 14.82 -11.06 11.05
N GLN A 35 15.69 -11.71 10.26
CA GLN A 35 15.70 -13.16 10.08
C GLN A 35 15.92 -13.92 11.39
N GLN A 36 16.80 -13.42 12.27
CA GLN A 36 17.09 -14.02 13.58
C GLN A 36 17.32 -12.93 14.62
N VAL A 37 16.66 -13.06 15.76
CA VAL A 37 16.85 -12.20 16.93
C VAL A 37 17.01 -13.09 18.17
N GLU A 38 18.08 -12.87 18.92
CA GLU A 38 18.36 -13.54 20.18
C GLU A 38 18.59 -12.51 21.27
N VAL A 39 17.71 -12.46 22.27
CA VAL A 39 17.86 -11.61 23.46
C VAL A 39 18.77 -12.33 24.44
N LYS A 40 19.94 -11.76 24.74
CA LYS A 40 20.97 -12.39 25.59
C LYS A 40 20.62 -12.33 27.07
N ASN A 41 20.06 -11.22 27.48
CA ASN A 41 19.62 -10.99 28.86
C ASN A 41 18.39 -10.09 28.80
N ALA A 42 17.28 -10.58 29.28
CA ALA A 42 16.01 -9.91 29.20
C ALA A 42 15.96 -8.55 29.92
N ASP A 43 16.73 -8.39 31.01
CA ASP A 43 16.87 -7.15 31.77
C ASP A 43 18.12 -6.36 31.41
N GLY A 44 18.96 -6.88 30.51
CA GLY A 44 20.20 -6.26 30.12
C GLY A 44 20.01 -5.08 29.17
N LYS A 45 20.62 -3.96 29.48
CA LYS A 45 20.51 -2.70 28.74
C LYS A 45 21.88 -2.07 28.53
N TRP A 46 22.11 -1.60 27.32
CA TRP A 46 23.17 -0.63 27.06
C TRP A 46 22.55 0.77 27.19
N VAL A 47 22.85 1.45 28.29
CA VAL A 47 22.39 2.82 28.54
C VAL A 47 23.17 3.79 27.66
N LEU A 48 22.44 4.56 26.89
CA LEU A 48 22.99 5.54 25.96
C LEU A 48 23.22 6.90 26.64
N ASN A 49 24.11 7.68 26.07
CA ASN A 49 24.36 9.08 26.44
C ASN A 49 24.81 9.90 25.22
N ASN A 50 25.07 11.15 25.37
CA ASN A 50 25.46 12.08 24.31
C ASN A 50 26.89 11.91 23.79
N THR A 51 27.66 10.92 24.29
CA THR A 51 29.01 10.62 23.79
C THR A 51 29.05 9.55 22.72
N LEU A 52 27.87 9.19 22.15
CA LEU A 52 27.76 8.21 21.06
C LEU A 52 28.64 8.62 19.88
N ASP A 53 29.57 7.74 19.52
CA ASP A 53 30.45 7.88 18.37
C ASP A 53 30.55 6.55 17.60
N ILE A 54 31.00 6.62 16.35
CA ILE A 54 31.01 5.48 15.42
C ILE A 54 32.43 5.30 14.88
N TYR A 55 32.94 4.07 15.01
CA TYR A 55 34.15 3.62 14.31
C TYR A 55 33.77 2.74 13.13
N VAL A 56 34.34 3.00 11.96
CA VAL A 56 34.10 2.23 10.74
C VAL A 56 35.41 1.66 10.21
N GLU A 57 35.43 0.38 9.87
CA GLU A 57 36.57 -0.33 9.29
C GLU A 57 36.12 -1.15 8.06
N GLY A 58 36.94 -1.17 7.01
CA GLY A 58 36.76 -1.96 5.80
C GLY A 58 36.38 -1.11 4.60
N ASP A 59 35.19 -0.57 4.55
CA ASP A 59 34.71 0.30 3.44
C ASP A 59 34.19 1.63 3.98
N ASP A 60 34.15 2.65 3.14
CA ASP A 60 33.66 3.97 3.50
C ASP A 60 32.12 4.01 3.44
N LEU A 61 31.50 4.51 4.49
CA LEU A 61 30.05 4.76 4.55
C LEU A 61 29.66 6.18 4.11
N GLY A 62 30.65 7.02 3.77
CA GLY A 62 30.41 8.41 3.38
C GLY A 62 29.55 9.16 4.41
N ASP A 63 28.54 9.85 3.94
CA ASP A 63 27.63 10.65 4.78
C ASP A 63 26.66 9.82 5.64
N ALA A 64 26.61 8.49 5.49
CA ALA A 64 25.65 7.67 6.24
C ALA A 64 25.85 7.76 7.76
N THR A 65 27.09 7.82 8.23
CA THR A 65 27.40 7.97 9.66
C THR A 65 26.98 9.33 10.21
N ARG A 66 27.16 10.40 9.43
CA ARG A 66 26.71 11.75 9.79
C ARG A 66 25.18 11.79 9.91
N ARG A 67 24.46 11.31 8.87
CA ARG A 67 22.99 11.25 8.88
C ARG A 67 22.46 10.41 10.04
N TRP A 68 23.12 9.31 10.35
CA TRP A 68 22.72 8.44 11.49
C TRP A 68 22.84 9.21 12.81
N ARG A 69 23.92 9.95 13.03
CA ARG A 69 24.10 10.78 14.23
C ARG A 69 23.05 11.89 14.33
N GLU A 70 22.74 12.58 13.23
CA GLU A 70 21.69 13.60 13.15
C GLU A 70 20.32 13.02 13.53
N ARG A 71 20.03 11.79 13.10
CA ARG A 71 18.80 11.08 13.47
C ARG A 71 18.75 10.69 14.94
N ILE A 72 19.85 10.30 15.54
CA ILE A 72 19.95 10.12 17.00
C ILE A 72 19.63 11.42 17.72
N GLU A 73 20.23 12.53 17.32
CA GLU A 73 19.97 13.85 17.93
C GLU A 73 18.47 14.21 17.82
N THR A 74 17.87 13.99 16.66
CA THR A 74 16.44 14.23 16.45
C THR A 74 15.57 13.32 17.30
N GLN A 75 15.90 12.02 17.38
CA GLN A 75 15.13 11.03 18.10
C GLN A 75 15.21 11.18 19.63
N THR A 76 16.36 11.61 20.16
CA THR A 76 16.61 11.71 21.61
C THR A 76 16.50 13.14 22.15
N GLY A 77 16.59 14.14 21.28
CA GLY A 77 16.70 15.54 21.69
C GLY A 77 18.09 15.92 22.22
N TRP A 78 19.07 15.03 22.10
CA TRP A 78 20.45 15.29 22.57
C TRP A 78 21.24 16.08 21.51
N GLN A 79 22.28 16.78 21.99
CA GLN A 79 23.35 17.22 21.15
C GLN A 79 24.54 16.29 21.39
N LEU A 80 24.93 15.53 20.37
CA LEU A 80 26.05 14.59 20.48
C LEU A 80 27.38 15.32 20.48
N THR A 81 28.33 14.77 21.24
CA THR A 81 29.73 15.28 21.19
C THR A 81 30.29 15.15 19.77
N PRO A 82 31.24 16.05 19.38
CA PRO A 82 31.80 15.99 18.04
C PRO A 82 32.37 14.62 17.68
N HIS A 83 32.13 14.19 16.44
CA HIS A 83 32.67 12.94 15.92
C HIS A 83 34.22 12.98 15.94
N GLN A 84 34.81 11.87 16.37
CA GLN A 84 36.29 11.71 16.37
C GLN A 84 36.64 10.63 15.32
N ALA A 85 37.20 11.08 14.21
CA ALA A 85 37.66 10.18 13.17
C ALA A 85 38.67 9.15 13.73
N ASN A 86 38.51 7.87 13.32
CA ASN A 86 39.36 6.75 13.73
C ASN A 86 39.35 6.42 15.26
N ASN A 87 38.32 6.81 15.97
CA ASN A 87 38.17 6.49 17.38
C ASN A 87 37.84 4.98 17.59
N THR A 88 38.88 4.17 17.74
CA THR A 88 38.75 2.71 18.00
C THR A 88 38.06 2.38 19.32
N GLN A 89 37.89 3.35 20.22
CA GLN A 89 37.14 3.20 21.47
C GLN A 89 35.68 3.65 21.36
N ALA A 90 35.23 4.03 20.16
CA ALA A 90 33.82 4.38 19.93
C ALA A 90 32.88 3.26 20.38
N PRO A 91 31.75 3.61 21.04
CA PRO A 91 30.80 2.60 21.52
C PRO A 91 30.10 1.85 20.37
N ILE A 92 30.07 2.39 19.18
CA ILE A 92 29.55 1.72 18.00
C ILE A 92 30.70 1.40 17.05
N LYS A 93 30.86 0.12 16.71
CA LYS A 93 31.89 -0.37 15.80
C LYS A 93 31.25 -1.06 14.61
N ILE A 94 31.60 -0.64 13.40
CA ILE A 94 31.11 -1.18 12.14
C ILE A 94 32.28 -1.78 11.37
N PHE A 95 32.18 -3.08 11.09
CA PHE A 95 33.17 -3.84 10.31
C PHE A 95 32.53 -4.28 9.01
N ILE A 96 33.08 -3.84 7.87
CA ILE A 96 32.63 -4.16 6.53
C ILE A 96 33.61 -5.12 5.87
N GLU A 97 33.15 -6.32 5.51
CA GLU A 97 34.03 -7.39 5.05
C GLU A 97 34.57 -7.17 3.63
N LYS A 98 33.72 -6.61 2.75
CA LYS A 98 34.04 -6.44 1.32
C LYS A 98 33.86 -4.99 0.90
N LYS A 99 34.85 -4.45 0.23
CA LYS A 99 34.72 -3.17 -0.47
C LYS A 99 34.01 -3.42 -1.81
N VAL A 100 32.93 -2.67 -2.05
CA VAL A 100 32.10 -2.80 -3.25
C VAL A 100 31.91 -1.43 -3.90
N PRO A 101 31.46 -1.38 -5.21
CA PRO A 101 31.10 -0.11 -5.84
C PRO A 101 30.04 0.64 -5.03
N GLU A 102 30.11 1.96 -5.07
CA GLU A 102 29.14 2.82 -4.38
C GLU A 102 27.74 2.76 -5.01
N LEU A 103 27.67 2.45 -6.31
CA LEU A 103 26.40 2.34 -7.02
C LEU A 103 25.68 1.07 -6.56
N PRO A 104 24.47 1.16 -5.97
CA PRO A 104 23.70 -0.01 -5.61
C PRO A 104 23.26 -0.79 -6.86
N SER A 105 23.17 -2.10 -6.74
CA SER A 105 22.77 -3.01 -7.82
C SER A 105 21.79 -4.06 -7.32
N LEU A 106 21.17 -4.80 -8.23
CA LEU A 106 20.29 -5.92 -7.87
C LEU A 106 21.01 -7.02 -7.07
N GLN A 107 22.34 -7.18 -7.29
CA GLN A 107 23.16 -8.22 -6.68
C GLN A 107 23.89 -7.75 -5.41
N MET A 108 23.59 -6.53 -4.90
CA MET A 108 24.23 -6.04 -3.68
C MET A 108 23.89 -6.91 -2.48
N ASP A 109 24.91 -7.24 -1.69
CA ASP A 109 24.74 -8.00 -0.46
C ASP A 109 24.36 -7.04 0.68
N GLU A 110 23.19 -7.20 1.24
CA GLU A 110 22.64 -6.35 2.31
C GLU A 110 22.63 -7.09 3.67
N SER A 111 23.33 -8.22 3.76
CA SER A 111 23.39 -9.00 5.00
C SER A 111 24.22 -8.33 6.08
N TYR A 112 23.82 -8.52 7.33
CA TYR A 112 24.51 -7.96 8.49
C TYR A 112 24.26 -8.75 9.77
N GLN A 113 25.10 -8.50 10.77
CA GLN A 113 24.91 -8.91 12.16
C GLN A 113 25.10 -7.73 13.10
N ILE A 114 24.21 -7.57 14.08
CA ILE A 114 24.34 -6.65 15.20
C ILE A 114 24.53 -7.46 16.47
N THR A 115 25.47 -7.08 17.31
CA THR A 115 25.66 -7.62 18.67
C THR A 115 25.79 -6.47 19.64
N THR A 116 24.95 -6.42 20.67
CA THR A 116 25.00 -5.40 21.72
C THR A 116 25.48 -6.00 23.03
N ASP A 117 26.19 -5.23 23.82
CA ASP A 117 26.62 -5.51 25.17
C ASP A 117 26.51 -4.24 26.05
N ASN A 118 26.91 -4.28 27.31
CA ASN A 118 26.79 -3.16 28.24
C ASN A 118 27.64 -1.93 27.86
N HIS A 119 28.52 -2.05 26.86
CA HIS A 119 29.49 -1.03 26.48
C HIS A 119 29.23 -0.46 25.08
N GLY A 120 28.39 -1.13 24.27
CA GLY A 120 28.16 -0.66 22.94
C GLY A 120 27.53 -1.67 21.99
N ALA A 121 27.61 -1.36 20.70
CA ALA A 121 27.14 -2.18 19.61
C ALA A 121 28.25 -2.51 18.62
N THR A 122 28.33 -3.75 18.20
CA THR A 122 29.18 -4.19 17.09
C THR A 122 28.33 -4.60 15.92
N ILE A 123 28.54 -3.97 14.77
CA ILE A 123 27.93 -4.31 13.48
C ILE A 123 28.99 -4.99 12.62
N LYS A 124 28.66 -6.17 12.07
CA LYS A 124 29.41 -6.84 11.01
C LYS A 124 28.52 -6.94 9.77
N ALA A 125 29.00 -6.46 8.64
CA ALA A 125 28.23 -6.42 7.40
C ALA A 125 29.08 -6.92 6.24
N ALA A 126 28.46 -7.65 5.31
CA ALA A 126 29.13 -8.12 4.12
C ALA A 126 29.62 -6.97 3.24
N THR A 127 28.83 -5.90 3.13
CA THR A 127 29.11 -4.71 2.32
C THR A 127 28.64 -3.44 3.04
N ARG A 128 28.98 -2.29 2.47
CA ARG A 128 28.45 -0.98 2.92
C ARG A 128 26.92 -0.92 2.95
N PHE A 129 26.24 -1.64 2.04
CA PHE A 129 24.78 -1.67 2.00
C PHE A 129 24.21 -2.43 3.21
N GLY A 130 24.77 -3.56 3.58
CA GLY A 130 24.40 -4.28 4.80
C GLY A 130 24.65 -3.41 6.06
N ALA A 131 25.76 -2.67 6.11
CA ALA A 131 26.05 -1.74 7.22
C ALA A 131 24.96 -0.65 7.33
N MET A 132 24.53 -0.06 6.22
CA MET A 132 23.44 0.92 6.20
C MET A 132 22.13 0.33 6.74
N ARG A 133 21.75 -0.90 6.34
CA ARG A 133 20.56 -1.57 6.87
C ARG A 133 20.66 -1.90 8.36
N ALA A 134 21.85 -2.27 8.82
CA ALA A 134 22.10 -2.46 10.26
C ALA A 134 21.93 -1.18 11.06
N MET A 135 22.41 -0.05 10.53
CA MET A 135 22.27 1.27 11.17
C MET A 135 20.78 1.66 11.34
N GLU A 136 19.92 1.37 10.34
CA GLU A 136 18.47 1.56 10.47
C GLU A 136 17.85 0.69 11.57
N THR A 137 18.26 -0.57 11.65
CA THR A 137 17.80 -1.47 12.72
C THR A 137 18.23 -0.98 14.11
N LEU A 138 19.48 -0.46 14.23
CA LEU A 138 19.98 0.04 15.50
C LEU A 138 19.21 1.29 15.98
N LEU A 139 18.77 2.17 15.06
CA LEU A 139 17.89 3.30 15.38
C LEU A 139 16.53 2.86 15.94
N GLN A 140 15.93 1.82 15.39
CA GLN A 140 14.65 1.30 15.88
C GLN A 140 14.77 0.60 17.24
N LEU A 141 15.95 0.13 17.62
CA LEU A 141 16.21 -0.50 18.93
C LEU A 141 16.31 0.49 20.07
N ILE A 142 16.46 1.78 19.81
CA ILE A 142 16.54 2.80 20.84
C ILE A 142 15.19 2.94 21.54
N GLN A 143 15.20 2.71 22.86
CA GLN A 143 14.03 2.75 23.72
C GLN A 143 14.28 3.67 24.91
N THR A 144 13.21 4.10 25.54
CA THR A 144 13.25 4.86 26.80
C THR A 144 12.38 4.16 27.85
N ASP A 145 12.86 4.12 29.08
CA ASP A 145 12.07 3.83 30.26
C ASP A 145 11.90 5.10 31.11
N GLY A 146 11.47 4.97 32.34
CA GLY A 146 11.28 6.13 33.23
C GLY A 146 12.57 6.88 33.60
N GLU A 147 13.76 6.32 33.34
CA GLU A 147 15.05 6.79 33.82
C GLU A 147 16.10 6.93 32.71
N ASN A 148 16.10 6.03 31.72
CA ASN A 148 17.17 5.88 30.76
C ASN A 148 16.70 5.78 29.32
N THR A 149 17.54 6.26 28.39
CA THR A 149 17.51 5.88 26.98
C THR A 149 18.51 4.75 26.77
N PHE A 150 18.09 3.66 26.14
CA PHE A 150 18.89 2.43 26.09
C PHE A 150 18.63 1.61 24.82
N ILE A 151 19.53 0.68 24.57
CA ILE A 151 19.37 -0.41 23.59
C ILE A 151 19.39 -1.76 24.34
N PRO A 152 18.47 -2.72 24.06
CA PRO A 152 18.49 -4.04 24.65
C PRO A 152 19.75 -4.85 24.31
N LEU A 153 20.16 -5.77 25.19
CA LEU A 153 21.31 -6.67 24.91
C LEU A 153 20.84 -7.86 24.09
N LEU A 154 21.24 -7.90 22.79
CA LEU A 154 20.78 -8.89 21.84
C LEU A 154 21.83 -9.20 20.76
N THR A 155 21.54 -10.22 19.98
CA THR A 155 22.19 -10.51 18.71
C THR A 155 21.13 -10.58 17.62
N ILE A 156 21.34 -9.85 16.52
CA ILE A 156 20.55 -9.91 15.30
C ILE A 156 21.42 -10.42 14.16
N LYS A 157 20.88 -11.37 13.36
CA LYS A 157 21.41 -11.72 12.06
C LYS A 157 20.31 -11.51 11.05
N ASP A 158 20.60 -10.77 9.98
CA ASP A 158 19.58 -10.32 9.07
C ASP A 158 20.06 -10.25 7.60
N SER A 159 19.14 -10.47 6.69
CA SER A 159 19.31 -10.35 5.25
C SER A 159 17.95 -10.28 4.57
N PRO A 160 17.83 -9.65 3.40
CA PRO A 160 16.54 -9.58 2.70
C PRO A 160 16.12 -10.93 2.13
N ARG A 161 14.80 -11.19 2.13
CA ARG A 161 14.17 -12.32 1.44
C ARG A 161 14.20 -12.14 -0.09
N PHE A 162 13.99 -10.91 -0.57
CA PHE A 162 13.97 -10.57 -1.99
C PHE A 162 14.97 -9.47 -2.32
N ALA A 163 15.59 -9.58 -3.51
CA ALA A 163 16.57 -8.62 -4.00
C ALA A 163 15.95 -7.31 -4.48
N TRP A 164 14.70 -7.34 -5.00
CA TRP A 164 13.97 -6.15 -5.45
C TRP A 164 12.83 -5.81 -4.47
N ARG A 165 12.91 -4.64 -3.85
CA ARG A 165 11.94 -4.14 -2.87
C ARG A 165 11.66 -2.68 -3.20
N GLY A 166 10.68 -2.48 -4.11
CA GLY A 166 10.47 -1.20 -4.77
C GLY A 166 9.32 -0.36 -4.21
N VAL A 167 9.40 0.92 -4.53
CA VAL A 167 8.28 1.88 -4.46
C VAL A 167 8.25 2.66 -5.76
N MET A 168 7.12 2.62 -6.45
CA MET A 168 6.81 3.47 -7.57
C MET A 168 6.05 4.71 -7.09
N LEU A 169 6.46 5.89 -7.54
CA LEU A 169 5.73 7.14 -7.37
C LEU A 169 5.37 7.72 -8.73
N ASP A 170 4.08 7.98 -8.91
CA ASP A 170 3.54 8.65 -10.08
C ASP A 170 3.68 10.18 -9.93
N SER A 171 4.56 10.76 -10.72
CA SER A 171 4.76 12.21 -10.81
C SER A 171 3.99 12.83 -11.97
N SER A 172 3.37 12.02 -12.82
CA SER A 172 2.72 12.47 -14.04
C SER A 172 1.30 12.95 -13.80
N ARG A 173 0.45 12.16 -13.14
CA ARG A 173 -0.95 12.54 -12.86
C ARG A 173 -1.01 13.79 -11.98
N HIS A 174 -0.22 13.81 -10.90
CA HIS A 174 0.04 15.02 -10.12
C HIS A 174 1.53 15.17 -9.84
N PHE A 175 2.06 16.35 -10.11
CA PHE A 175 3.49 16.62 -9.93
C PHE A 175 3.92 16.57 -8.46
N LEU A 176 5.04 15.92 -8.21
CA LEU A 176 5.65 15.79 -6.87
C LEU A 176 6.90 16.68 -6.80
N PRO A 177 6.95 17.69 -5.92
CA PRO A 177 8.16 18.49 -5.69
C PRO A 177 9.34 17.62 -5.23
N ILE A 178 10.56 18.01 -5.61
CA ILE A 178 11.79 17.27 -5.27
C ILE A 178 11.89 16.96 -3.77
N ASN A 179 11.60 17.93 -2.90
CA ASN A 179 11.69 17.73 -1.46
C ASN A 179 10.75 16.64 -0.94
N ASP A 180 9.59 16.48 -1.56
CA ASP A 180 8.67 15.38 -1.21
C ASP A 180 9.23 14.03 -1.66
N ILE A 181 9.85 13.95 -2.85
CA ILE A 181 10.52 12.75 -3.33
C ILE A 181 11.70 12.38 -2.41
N LEU A 182 12.57 13.33 -2.04
CA LEU A 182 13.70 13.07 -1.15
C LEU A 182 13.23 12.53 0.21
N ARG A 183 12.13 13.06 0.75
CA ARG A 183 11.55 12.56 2.00
C ARG A 183 11.04 11.12 1.86
N GLN A 184 10.41 10.76 0.71
CA GLN A 184 10.00 9.36 0.48
C GLN A 184 11.23 8.44 0.39
N ILE A 185 12.31 8.88 -0.23
CA ILE A 185 13.58 8.12 -0.28
C ILE A 185 14.13 7.90 1.14
N ASP A 186 14.04 8.88 2.07
CA ASP A 186 14.39 8.67 3.48
C ASP A 186 13.51 7.62 4.15
N GLY A 187 12.20 7.65 3.90
CA GLY A 187 11.26 6.63 4.36
C GLY A 187 11.59 5.24 3.81
N MET A 188 11.92 5.16 2.52
CA MET A 188 12.35 3.92 1.87
C MET A 188 13.60 3.34 2.52
N ALA A 189 14.62 4.17 2.79
CA ALA A 189 15.83 3.74 3.46
C ALA A 189 15.53 3.16 4.85
N ALA A 190 14.71 3.85 5.64
CA ALA A 190 14.29 3.43 6.97
C ALA A 190 13.49 2.11 6.95
N ALA A 191 12.70 1.89 5.91
CA ALA A 191 11.94 0.67 5.66
C ALA A 191 12.76 -0.44 4.96
N LYS A 192 14.06 -0.24 4.70
CA LYS A 192 14.94 -1.17 3.95
C LYS A 192 14.45 -1.49 2.53
N LEU A 193 13.67 -0.61 1.92
CA LEU A 193 13.34 -0.63 0.50
C LEU A 193 14.54 -0.15 -0.31
N ASN A 194 14.75 -0.70 -1.53
CA ASN A 194 15.99 -0.47 -2.26
C ASN A 194 15.83 -0.08 -3.74
N VAL A 195 14.60 0.09 -4.21
CA VAL A 195 14.34 0.55 -5.58
C VAL A 195 13.29 1.65 -5.56
N PHE A 196 13.66 2.83 -6.03
CA PHE A 196 12.76 3.91 -6.35
C PHE A 196 12.42 3.84 -7.84
N HIS A 197 11.20 3.41 -8.16
CA HIS A 197 10.66 3.44 -9.51
C HIS A 197 9.97 4.80 -9.71
N TRP A 198 10.47 5.58 -10.66
CA TRP A 198 10.01 6.93 -10.90
C TRP A 198 9.19 7.01 -12.19
N HIS A 199 7.86 7.02 -12.05
CA HIS A 199 6.93 7.16 -13.18
C HIS A 199 6.88 8.62 -13.61
N LEU A 200 7.61 8.94 -14.71
CA LEU A 200 7.91 10.30 -15.15
C LEU A 200 6.98 10.83 -16.24
N THR A 201 6.27 9.95 -16.94
CA THR A 201 5.45 10.35 -18.10
C THR A 201 4.17 9.54 -18.16
N ASP A 202 3.07 10.22 -18.54
CA ASP A 202 1.77 9.64 -18.78
C ASP A 202 0.91 10.62 -19.62
N ASP A 203 -0.35 10.30 -19.86
CA ASP A 203 -1.29 11.11 -20.64
C ASP A 203 -1.44 12.55 -20.13
N GLN A 204 -1.40 12.75 -18.80
CA GLN A 204 -1.66 14.04 -18.15
C GLN A 204 -0.40 14.90 -17.95
N GLY A 205 0.77 14.38 -18.23
CA GLY A 205 1.98 15.17 -18.07
C GLY A 205 3.29 14.47 -18.43
N TRP A 206 4.15 15.22 -19.05
CA TRP A 206 5.54 14.88 -19.30
C TRP A 206 6.43 15.56 -18.25
N ARG A 207 7.11 14.78 -17.37
CA ARG A 207 7.86 15.36 -16.24
C ARG A 207 9.38 15.28 -16.38
N PHE A 208 9.88 14.74 -17.45
CA PHE A 208 11.31 14.60 -17.77
C PHE A 208 11.77 15.73 -18.71
N GLU A 209 12.80 16.50 -18.35
CA GLU A 209 13.44 17.47 -19.24
C GLU A 209 14.22 16.75 -20.34
N SER A 210 13.76 16.82 -21.57
CA SER A 210 14.48 16.35 -22.75
C SER A 210 15.12 17.51 -23.48
N LEU A 211 16.43 17.43 -23.69
CA LEU A 211 17.20 18.42 -24.46
C LEU A 211 17.07 18.15 -25.97
N SER A 212 16.90 16.88 -26.36
CA SER A 212 16.71 16.49 -27.76
C SER A 212 15.30 16.79 -28.26
N TYR A 213 14.29 16.70 -27.41
CA TYR A 213 12.89 16.90 -27.73
C TYR A 213 12.21 17.91 -26.78
N PRO A 214 12.65 19.19 -26.80
CA PRO A 214 12.24 20.18 -25.79
C PRO A 214 10.75 20.53 -25.79
N LYS A 215 10.01 20.27 -26.89
CA LYS A 215 8.55 20.49 -26.91
C LYS A 215 7.80 19.59 -25.91
N LEU A 216 8.38 18.47 -25.49
CA LEU A 216 7.75 17.59 -24.50
C LEU A 216 7.48 18.34 -23.19
N GLN A 217 8.49 18.93 -22.56
CA GLN A 217 8.27 19.72 -21.37
C GLN A 217 7.68 21.10 -21.64
N GLN A 218 7.90 21.69 -22.82
CA GLN A 218 7.34 23.01 -23.15
C GLN A 218 5.83 22.99 -23.36
N LEU A 219 5.29 21.93 -23.99
CA LEU A 219 3.90 21.85 -24.40
C LEU A 219 3.05 20.87 -23.57
N ALA A 220 3.70 19.89 -22.93
CA ALA A 220 3.00 18.78 -22.29
C ALA A 220 3.34 18.59 -20.79
N SER A 221 3.88 19.62 -20.10
CA SER A 221 4.17 19.55 -18.69
C SER A 221 3.39 20.53 -17.82
N ASP A 222 2.69 21.49 -18.41
CA ASP A 222 2.14 22.65 -17.69
C ASP A 222 3.20 23.43 -16.88
N GLY A 223 4.47 23.40 -17.32
CA GLY A 223 5.60 23.98 -16.62
C GLY A 223 6.06 23.21 -15.37
N GLN A 224 5.49 22.03 -15.12
CA GLN A 224 5.81 21.15 -14.00
C GLN A 224 6.64 19.95 -14.49
N TYR A 225 7.93 20.06 -14.46
CA TYR A 225 8.88 19.00 -14.85
C TYR A 225 10.15 19.09 -14.02
N TYR A 226 10.93 18.03 -14.03
CA TYR A 226 12.23 17.96 -13.41
C TYR A 226 13.31 18.26 -14.43
N THR A 227 14.22 19.18 -14.09
CA THR A 227 15.43 19.39 -14.87
C THR A 227 16.34 18.17 -14.75
N GLN A 228 17.22 17.97 -15.73
CA GLN A 228 18.19 16.87 -15.67
C GLN A 228 19.06 16.96 -14.41
N ASP A 229 19.42 18.17 -13.96
CA ASP A 229 20.19 18.36 -12.72
C ASP A 229 19.41 17.97 -11.47
N GLN A 230 18.12 18.29 -11.41
CA GLN A 230 17.25 17.84 -10.31
C GLN A 230 17.13 16.30 -10.28
N MET A 231 17.03 15.65 -11.45
CA MET A 231 16.99 14.20 -11.52
C MET A 231 18.32 13.59 -11.06
N ARG A 232 19.46 14.14 -11.49
CA ARG A 232 20.79 13.72 -10.97
C ARG A 232 20.90 13.90 -9.46
N GLN A 233 20.35 14.98 -8.89
CA GLN A 233 20.30 15.19 -7.43
C GLN A 233 19.54 14.05 -6.74
N VAL A 234 18.35 13.66 -7.24
CA VAL A 234 17.56 12.54 -6.71
C VAL A 234 18.33 11.22 -6.79
N VAL A 235 18.97 10.96 -7.93
CA VAL A 235 19.80 9.74 -8.13
C VAL A 235 20.98 9.70 -7.14
N ALA A 236 21.67 10.80 -6.95
CA ALA A 236 22.78 10.90 -6.00
C ALA A 236 22.28 10.68 -4.55
N TYR A 237 21.17 11.33 -4.19
CA TYR A 237 20.56 11.20 -2.87
C TYR A 237 20.12 9.77 -2.54
N ALA A 238 19.51 9.07 -3.51
CA ALA A 238 19.11 7.67 -3.39
C ALA A 238 20.34 6.75 -3.27
N LYS A 239 21.37 6.96 -4.12
CA LYS A 239 22.62 6.20 -4.10
C LYS A 239 23.26 6.20 -2.70
N GLU A 240 23.33 7.35 -2.05
CA GLU A 240 23.88 7.48 -0.70
C GLU A 240 23.13 6.68 0.38
N ARG A 241 21.91 6.23 0.06
CA ARG A 241 21.03 5.40 0.92
C ARG A 241 20.95 3.95 0.47
N GLY A 242 21.76 3.56 -0.52
CA GLY A 242 21.71 2.21 -1.09
C GLY A 242 20.40 1.93 -1.83
N ILE A 243 19.82 2.96 -2.46
CA ILE A 243 18.57 2.87 -3.23
C ILE A 243 18.89 3.12 -4.71
N ARG A 244 18.42 2.21 -5.56
CA ARG A 244 18.47 2.29 -7.01
C ARG A 244 17.34 3.18 -7.51
N VAL A 245 17.55 3.91 -8.61
CA VAL A 245 16.49 4.70 -9.24
C VAL A 245 16.24 4.17 -10.63
N VAL A 246 15.05 3.63 -10.86
CA VAL A 246 14.58 3.09 -12.15
C VAL A 246 13.57 4.08 -12.73
N PRO A 247 13.91 4.79 -13.83
CA PRO A 247 12.98 5.69 -14.48
C PRO A 247 11.98 4.91 -15.34
N GLU A 248 10.73 5.43 -15.42
CA GLU A 248 9.73 4.96 -16.36
C GLU A 248 9.35 6.05 -17.34
N ILE A 249 9.37 5.69 -18.64
CA ILE A 249 8.72 6.41 -19.72
C ILE A 249 7.78 5.45 -20.41
N ASP A 250 6.49 5.75 -20.38
CA ASP A 250 5.47 4.84 -20.89
C ASP A 250 5.35 4.87 -22.41
N PHE A 251 5.40 3.67 -23.00
CA PHE A 251 5.31 3.40 -24.43
C PHE A 251 4.56 2.08 -24.70
N PRO A 252 3.83 1.88 -25.80
CA PRO A 252 3.42 2.89 -26.80
C PRO A 252 2.13 3.62 -26.48
N GLY A 253 1.44 3.20 -25.39
CA GLY A 253 0.26 3.80 -24.80
C GLY A 253 0.61 4.94 -23.87
N HIS A 254 -0.39 5.47 -23.15
CA HIS A 254 -0.25 6.59 -22.22
C HIS A 254 0.54 7.76 -22.83
N ALA A 255 0.30 7.98 -24.14
CA ALA A 255 1.15 8.80 -25.01
C ALA A 255 0.54 10.15 -25.35
N SER A 256 -0.55 10.60 -24.69
CA SER A 256 -1.21 11.88 -25.02
C SER A 256 -0.28 13.07 -24.85
N ALA A 257 0.61 13.06 -23.86
CA ALA A 257 1.63 14.10 -23.71
C ALA A 257 2.62 14.14 -24.89
N ILE A 258 3.02 12.97 -25.40
CA ILE A 258 3.87 12.87 -26.59
C ILE A 258 3.09 13.37 -27.82
N ALA A 259 1.83 12.97 -27.95
CA ALA A 259 0.98 13.34 -29.09
C ALA A 259 0.80 14.86 -29.22
N VAL A 260 0.69 15.57 -28.10
CA VAL A 260 0.61 17.04 -28.09
C VAL A 260 1.91 17.68 -28.57
N ALA A 261 3.04 17.15 -28.17
CA ALA A 261 4.35 17.70 -28.47
C ALA A 261 4.84 17.34 -29.90
N TYR A 262 4.61 16.09 -30.32
CA TYR A 262 5.10 15.50 -31.58
C TYR A 262 4.01 14.62 -32.23
N PRO A 263 2.94 15.22 -32.77
CA PRO A 263 1.81 14.47 -33.35
C PRO A 263 2.20 13.58 -34.52
N GLU A 264 3.31 13.86 -35.19
CA GLU A 264 3.86 13.05 -36.29
C GLU A 264 4.35 11.68 -35.88
N LEU A 265 4.51 11.40 -34.59
CA LEU A 265 4.89 10.08 -34.06
C LEU A 265 3.68 9.16 -33.83
N MET A 266 2.47 9.71 -33.94
CA MET A 266 1.24 9.01 -33.58
C MET A 266 0.69 8.14 -34.71
N SER A 267 -0.14 7.18 -34.32
CA SER A 267 -0.82 6.24 -35.20
C SER A 267 -2.05 6.83 -35.91
N ALA A 268 -2.53 7.97 -35.49
CA ALA A 268 -3.61 8.71 -36.12
C ALA A 268 -3.24 10.19 -36.29
N ALA A 269 -3.94 10.89 -37.16
CA ALA A 269 -3.72 12.32 -37.37
C ALA A 269 -4.28 13.13 -36.20
N GLY A 270 -3.56 14.19 -35.80
CA GLY A 270 -4.06 15.18 -34.84
C GLY A 270 -5.15 16.09 -35.41
N PRO A 271 -5.51 17.19 -34.71
CA PRO A 271 -4.75 17.75 -33.58
C PRO A 271 -5.01 17.03 -32.26
N TYR A 272 -4.01 17.03 -31.39
CA TYR A 272 -4.10 16.48 -30.02
C TYR A 272 -4.12 17.63 -29.01
N GLN A 273 -4.75 17.36 -27.85
CA GLN A 273 -4.78 18.23 -26.68
C GLN A 273 -4.31 17.45 -25.47
N MET A 274 -3.81 18.16 -24.47
CA MET A 274 -3.45 17.53 -23.20
C MET A 274 -4.64 16.79 -22.60
N GLU A 275 -4.46 15.55 -22.27
CA GLU A 275 -5.47 14.77 -21.56
C GLU A 275 -5.58 15.25 -20.11
N ARG A 276 -6.80 15.34 -19.62
CA ARG A 276 -7.10 15.81 -18.26
C ARG A 276 -7.94 14.83 -17.47
N HIS A 277 -8.47 13.81 -18.10
CA HIS A 277 -9.27 12.77 -17.47
C HIS A 277 -8.41 11.58 -17.11
N TRP A 278 -8.87 10.81 -16.14
CA TRP A 278 -8.24 9.58 -15.75
C TRP A 278 -8.77 8.40 -16.57
N GLY A 279 -7.90 7.50 -16.99
CA GLY A 279 -8.29 6.30 -17.72
C GLY A 279 -7.31 5.94 -18.83
N VAL A 280 -7.76 5.05 -19.70
CA VAL A 280 -7.03 4.60 -20.90
C VAL A 280 -7.44 5.47 -22.08
N HIS A 281 -6.48 6.01 -22.79
CA HIS A 281 -6.70 6.95 -23.89
C HIS A 281 -6.15 6.42 -25.23
N GLN A 282 -6.67 6.92 -26.34
CA GLN A 282 -6.37 6.38 -27.66
C GLN A 282 -5.04 6.79 -28.29
N PRO A 283 -4.39 7.95 -28.01
CA PRO A 283 -3.13 8.29 -28.65
C PRO A 283 -2.08 7.21 -28.44
N LEU A 284 -1.64 6.59 -29.55
CA LEU A 284 -0.61 5.55 -29.57
C LEU A 284 0.53 5.94 -30.52
N LEU A 285 1.76 5.62 -30.14
CA LEU A 285 2.90 5.66 -31.03
C LEU A 285 2.69 4.74 -32.23
N ASN A 286 3.21 5.12 -33.39
CA ASN A 286 3.11 4.33 -34.61
C ASN A 286 4.28 3.34 -34.77
N PRO A 287 4.09 2.04 -34.52
CA PRO A 287 5.17 1.04 -34.53
C PRO A 287 5.77 0.79 -35.92
N THR A 288 5.17 1.33 -36.98
CA THR A 288 5.62 1.11 -38.36
C THR A 288 6.58 2.19 -38.87
N GLN A 289 6.76 3.27 -38.10
CA GLN A 289 7.56 4.42 -38.47
C GLN A 289 8.93 4.43 -37.81
N GLU A 290 9.98 4.59 -38.61
CA GLU A 290 11.36 4.59 -38.11
C GLU A 290 11.69 5.81 -37.22
N ASN A 291 11.04 6.97 -37.45
CA ASN A 291 11.20 8.16 -36.61
C ASN A 291 10.75 7.94 -35.16
N VAL A 292 9.82 7.02 -34.93
CA VAL A 292 9.41 6.63 -33.55
C VAL A 292 10.57 5.97 -32.81
N TYR A 293 11.32 5.11 -33.49
CA TYR A 293 12.48 4.44 -32.89
C TYR A 293 13.69 5.38 -32.74
N GLN A 294 13.85 6.35 -33.64
CA GLN A 294 14.85 7.41 -33.48
C GLN A 294 14.53 8.31 -32.29
N PHE A 295 13.24 8.62 -32.09
CA PHE A 295 12.76 9.38 -30.94
C PHE A 295 13.03 8.61 -29.63
N THR A 296 12.64 7.34 -29.56
CA THR A 296 12.85 6.53 -28.34
C THR A 296 14.32 6.30 -28.06
N ASP A 297 15.16 6.05 -29.09
CA ASP A 297 16.62 5.90 -28.94
C ASP A 297 17.26 7.16 -28.34
N SER A 298 16.86 8.34 -28.81
CA SER A 298 17.38 9.61 -28.29
C SER A 298 16.97 9.85 -26.83
N LEU A 299 15.72 9.55 -26.47
CA LEU A 299 15.24 9.69 -25.08
C LEU A 299 15.95 8.71 -24.14
N ILE A 300 16.09 7.44 -24.56
CA ILE A 300 16.82 6.44 -23.79
C ILE A 300 18.27 6.85 -23.61
N ASN A 301 18.92 7.40 -24.66
CA ASN A 301 20.27 7.92 -24.53
C ASN A 301 20.37 9.04 -23.50
N GLU A 302 19.44 9.99 -23.46
CA GLU A 302 19.41 11.03 -22.43
C GLU A 302 19.21 10.43 -21.02
N LEU A 303 18.25 9.51 -20.85
CA LEU A 303 18.02 8.83 -19.57
C LEU A 303 19.28 8.15 -19.04
N THR A 304 20.06 7.49 -19.93
CA THR A 304 21.29 6.79 -19.49
C THR A 304 22.38 7.71 -18.99
N THR A 305 22.35 8.99 -19.32
CA THR A 305 23.28 10.00 -18.79
C THR A 305 22.90 10.47 -17.38
N ILE A 306 21.67 10.19 -16.95
CA ILE A 306 21.11 10.63 -15.67
C ILE A 306 20.97 9.45 -14.71
N PHE A 307 20.39 8.33 -15.21
CA PHE A 307 20.06 7.14 -14.43
C PHE A 307 21.07 6.03 -14.71
N PRO A 308 21.94 5.73 -13.75
CA PRO A 308 22.99 4.73 -13.93
C PRO A 308 22.50 3.29 -13.75
N ASP A 309 21.27 3.06 -13.31
CA ASP A 309 20.73 1.72 -13.11
C ASP A 309 20.70 0.89 -14.40
N GLU A 310 20.84 -0.42 -14.27
CA GLU A 310 20.81 -1.35 -15.41
C GLU A 310 19.41 -1.50 -16.02
N TYR A 311 18.34 -1.04 -15.36
CA TYR A 311 16.97 -1.16 -15.79
C TYR A 311 16.35 0.18 -16.17
N ILE A 312 15.52 0.16 -17.22
CA ILE A 312 14.60 1.25 -17.58
C ILE A 312 13.22 0.62 -17.74
N HIS A 313 12.21 1.20 -17.14
CA HIS A 313 10.83 0.78 -17.28
C HIS A 313 10.18 1.51 -18.45
N ILE A 314 9.49 0.75 -19.31
CA ILE A 314 8.90 1.26 -20.57
C ILE A 314 7.37 1.36 -20.52
N GLY A 315 6.75 1.10 -19.35
CA GLY A 315 5.32 0.97 -19.22
C GLY A 315 4.78 -0.24 -19.97
N GLY A 316 4.04 0.01 -21.04
CA GLY A 316 3.53 -1.01 -21.95
C GLY A 316 2.17 -1.56 -21.60
N ASP A 317 1.53 -1.01 -20.57
CA ASP A 317 0.20 -1.36 -20.08
C ASP A 317 -0.91 -0.67 -20.88
N GLU A 318 -2.11 -1.21 -20.75
CA GLU A 318 -3.39 -0.62 -21.17
C GLU A 318 -3.44 -0.06 -22.59
N VAL A 319 -2.74 -0.65 -23.53
CA VAL A 319 -2.69 -0.21 -24.94
C VAL A 319 -4.05 -0.34 -25.62
N ASP A 320 -4.76 0.78 -25.87
CA ASP A 320 -5.99 0.78 -26.65
C ASP A 320 -5.67 0.66 -28.16
N PRO A 321 -5.94 -0.49 -28.79
CA PRO A 321 -5.52 -0.73 -30.17
C PRO A 321 -6.38 -0.04 -31.22
N THR A 322 -7.31 0.84 -30.86
CA THR A 322 -8.29 1.45 -31.78
C THR A 322 -7.61 2.18 -32.92
N GLN A 323 -6.60 3.00 -32.65
CA GLN A 323 -5.85 3.72 -33.69
C GLN A 323 -5.08 2.77 -34.61
N TRP A 324 -4.50 1.70 -34.08
CA TRP A 324 -3.81 0.71 -34.91
C TRP A 324 -4.76 -0.06 -35.82
N LYS A 325 -5.93 -0.45 -35.30
CA LYS A 325 -6.96 -1.18 -36.09
C LYS A 325 -7.53 -0.32 -37.19
N ASN A 326 -7.65 0.98 -36.96
CA ASN A 326 -8.27 1.91 -37.92
C ASN A 326 -7.28 2.52 -38.92
N ASN A 327 -5.97 2.29 -38.80
CA ASN A 327 -4.96 2.80 -39.71
C ASN A 327 -4.62 1.79 -40.80
N PRO A 328 -5.01 2.04 -42.07
CA PRO A 328 -4.78 1.08 -43.17
C PRO A 328 -3.31 0.73 -43.38
N ALA A 329 -2.41 1.71 -43.21
CA ALA A 329 -0.97 1.46 -43.42
C ALA A 329 -0.40 0.54 -42.30
N ILE A 330 -0.89 0.66 -41.07
CA ILE A 330 -0.54 -0.25 -39.99
C ILE A 330 -1.09 -1.64 -40.28
N GLN A 331 -2.32 -1.75 -40.74
CA GLN A 331 -2.92 -3.04 -41.10
C GLN A 331 -2.17 -3.73 -42.26
N GLU A 332 -1.76 -2.99 -43.30
CA GLU A 332 -0.92 -3.50 -44.37
C GLU A 332 0.45 -3.97 -43.83
N PHE A 333 1.08 -3.17 -42.96
CA PHE A 333 2.34 -3.54 -42.30
C PHE A 333 2.22 -4.83 -41.51
N MET A 334 1.12 -4.99 -40.72
CA MET A 334 0.87 -6.22 -39.95
C MET A 334 0.73 -7.43 -40.86
N GLN A 335 0.01 -7.32 -41.98
CA GLN A 335 -0.14 -8.40 -42.95
C GLN A 335 1.20 -8.77 -43.59
N LYS A 336 1.98 -7.78 -44.02
CA LYS A 336 3.30 -7.99 -44.64
C LYS A 336 4.29 -8.65 -43.69
N ASN A 337 4.22 -8.39 -42.41
CA ASN A 337 5.13 -8.93 -41.41
C ASN A 337 4.55 -10.14 -40.64
N ASN A 338 3.42 -10.70 -41.07
CA ASN A 338 2.74 -11.82 -40.46
C ASN A 338 2.39 -11.61 -38.96
N LEU A 339 2.06 -10.36 -38.57
CA LEU A 339 1.61 -10.02 -37.23
C LEU A 339 0.09 -10.28 -37.14
N LYS A 340 -0.29 -11.32 -36.41
CA LYS A 340 -1.67 -11.86 -36.42
C LYS A 340 -2.70 -10.95 -35.73
N ASP A 341 -2.28 -10.16 -34.76
CA ASP A 341 -3.12 -9.30 -33.96
C ASP A 341 -2.33 -8.09 -33.40
N THR A 342 -3.02 -7.19 -32.73
CA THR A 342 -2.41 -5.97 -32.15
C THR A 342 -1.45 -6.27 -31.00
N HIS A 343 -1.59 -7.40 -30.31
CA HIS A 343 -0.63 -7.84 -29.31
C HIS A 343 0.70 -8.25 -29.97
N ALA A 344 0.64 -8.93 -31.12
CA ALA A 344 1.85 -9.22 -31.91
C ALA A 344 2.51 -7.95 -32.46
N LEU A 345 1.73 -6.91 -32.79
CA LEU A 345 2.27 -5.61 -33.17
C LEU A 345 2.95 -4.91 -31.97
N GLN A 346 2.36 -4.95 -30.78
CA GLN A 346 3.00 -4.45 -29.57
C GLN A 346 4.29 -5.22 -29.25
N ALA A 347 4.28 -6.53 -29.40
CA ALA A 347 5.48 -7.34 -29.22
C ALA A 347 6.58 -6.97 -30.23
N TYR A 348 6.24 -6.69 -31.50
CA TYR A 348 7.18 -6.14 -32.48
C TYR A 348 7.79 -4.80 -32.03
N PHE A 349 6.95 -3.89 -31.53
CA PHE A 349 7.41 -2.61 -30.96
C PHE A 349 8.37 -2.82 -29.80
N ASN A 350 7.99 -3.68 -28.84
CA ASN A 350 8.80 -3.98 -27.66
C ASN A 350 10.13 -4.64 -28.02
N GLN A 351 10.19 -5.50 -29.04
CA GLN A 351 11.45 -6.06 -29.54
C GLN A 351 12.41 -4.97 -30.05
N ARG A 352 11.87 -3.97 -30.76
CA ARG A 352 12.66 -2.83 -31.23
C ARG A 352 13.17 -1.99 -30.07
N LEU A 353 12.34 -1.76 -29.04
CA LEU A 353 12.74 -1.06 -27.83
C LEU A 353 13.81 -1.85 -27.05
N GLU A 354 13.67 -3.16 -26.93
CA GLU A 354 14.67 -4.00 -26.26
C GLU A 354 16.03 -3.92 -26.96
N GLN A 355 16.06 -3.88 -28.30
CA GLN A 355 17.29 -3.66 -29.07
C GLN A 355 17.93 -2.29 -28.78
N ILE A 356 17.12 -1.25 -28.68
CA ILE A 356 17.57 0.11 -28.33
C ILE A 356 18.14 0.10 -26.90
N LEU A 357 17.42 -0.44 -25.93
CA LEU A 357 17.90 -0.54 -24.54
C LEU A 357 19.21 -1.33 -24.45
N THR A 358 19.31 -2.46 -25.15
CA THR A 358 20.52 -3.27 -25.20
C THR A 358 21.70 -2.51 -25.80
N LYS A 359 21.49 -1.74 -26.86
CA LYS A 359 22.50 -0.84 -27.45
C LYS A 359 23.06 0.14 -26.41
N HIS A 360 22.23 0.60 -25.49
CA HIS A 360 22.61 1.50 -24.39
C HIS A 360 23.01 0.78 -23.10
N ASN A 361 23.25 -0.55 -23.14
CA ASN A 361 23.57 -1.39 -21.99
C ASN A 361 22.50 -1.31 -20.87
N ARG A 362 21.23 -1.31 -21.26
CA ARG A 362 20.09 -1.32 -20.34
C ARG A 362 19.20 -2.53 -20.59
N LYS A 363 18.45 -2.92 -19.54
CA LYS A 363 17.47 -4.00 -19.55
C LYS A 363 16.08 -3.41 -19.45
N MET A 364 15.14 -4.04 -20.11
CA MET A 364 13.75 -3.65 -20.12
C MET A 364 13.02 -4.14 -18.86
N VAL A 365 12.22 -3.28 -18.26
CA VAL A 365 11.11 -3.63 -17.36
C VAL A 365 9.82 -3.12 -18.01
N GLY A 366 8.70 -3.79 -17.80
CA GLY A 366 7.39 -3.31 -18.19
C GLY A 366 6.27 -4.07 -17.49
N TRP A 367 5.05 -3.56 -17.62
CA TRP A 367 3.87 -4.16 -17.01
C TRP A 367 3.49 -5.49 -17.69
N ASP A 368 2.57 -6.25 -17.12
CA ASP A 368 2.15 -7.59 -17.59
C ASP A 368 1.95 -7.69 -19.10
N GLU A 369 1.44 -6.65 -19.73
CA GLU A 369 1.01 -6.64 -21.13
C GLU A 369 2.18 -6.74 -22.12
N ILE A 370 3.40 -6.46 -21.67
CA ILE A 370 4.57 -6.65 -22.56
C ILE A 370 4.96 -8.11 -22.72
N GLN A 371 4.42 -9.03 -21.88
CA GLN A 371 4.81 -10.44 -21.95
C GLN A 371 4.45 -11.05 -23.32
N HIS A 372 5.46 -11.51 -24.03
CA HIS A 372 5.28 -12.21 -25.30
C HIS A 372 6.43 -13.20 -25.53
N PRO A 373 6.17 -14.42 -26.07
CA PRO A 373 7.20 -15.45 -26.28
C PRO A 373 8.39 -15.01 -27.14
N SER A 374 8.21 -14.01 -27.99
CA SER A 374 9.25 -13.49 -28.87
C SER A 374 10.26 -12.56 -28.20
N LEU A 375 10.00 -12.12 -26.98
CA LEU A 375 10.90 -11.26 -26.22
C LEU A 375 11.97 -12.08 -25.48
N SER A 376 13.10 -11.45 -25.23
CA SER A 376 14.21 -12.03 -24.46
C SER A 376 13.80 -12.35 -23.03
N LYS A 377 14.31 -13.43 -22.46
CA LYS A 377 14.07 -13.79 -21.05
C LYS A 377 14.88 -12.94 -20.06
N ASN A 378 15.64 -11.96 -20.54
CA ASN A 378 16.38 -11.00 -19.70
C ASN A 378 15.55 -9.79 -19.25
N ILE A 379 14.34 -9.62 -19.82
CA ILE A 379 13.41 -8.55 -19.37
C ILE A 379 12.74 -8.92 -18.07
N VAL A 380 12.22 -7.90 -17.40
CA VAL A 380 11.45 -8.04 -16.15
C VAL A 380 9.98 -7.70 -16.41
N ILE A 381 9.08 -8.59 -16.04
CA ILE A 381 7.64 -8.38 -16.10
C ILE A 381 7.14 -7.94 -14.71
N GLN A 382 6.52 -6.78 -14.63
CA GLN A 382 5.92 -6.28 -13.40
C GLN A 382 4.43 -6.60 -13.39
N SER A 383 4.03 -7.53 -12.50
CA SER A 383 2.69 -8.10 -12.48
C SER A 383 1.74 -7.30 -11.59
N TRP A 384 0.76 -6.64 -12.19
CA TRP A 384 -0.34 -5.94 -11.53
C TRP A 384 -1.69 -6.65 -11.70
N GLN A 385 -1.81 -7.53 -12.69
CA GLN A 385 -3.05 -8.25 -13.01
C GLN A 385 -3.32 -9.46 -12.10
N GLY A 386 -2.35 -9.90 -11.33
CA GLY A 386 -2.51 -10.99 -10.37
C GLY A 386 -1.25 -11.82 -10.16
N GLN A 387 -1.27 -12.63 -9.10
CA GLN A 387 -0.18 -13.59 -8.84
C GLN A 387 -0.07 -14.66 -9.93
N ASP A 388 -1.16 -14.97 -10.63
CA ASP A 388 -1.15 -15.93 -11.74
C ASP A 388 -0.30 -15.41 -12.89
N SER A 389 -0.46 -14.15 -13.26
CA SER A 389 0.36 -13.51 -14.30
C SER A 389 1.85 -13.55 -13.94
N LEU A 390 2.19 -13.27 -12.68
CA LEU A 390 3.56 -13.44 -12.18
C LEU A 390 4.02 -14.88 -12.28
N GLY A 391 3.15 -15.84 -11.94
CA GLY A 391 3.42 -17.27 -12.02
C GLY A 391 3.70 -17.72 -13.46
N ASP A 392 2.86 -17.30 -14.40
CA ASP A 392 3.00 -17.58 -15.83
C ASP A 392 4.32 -17.02 -16.38
N SER A 393 4.63 -15.76 -16.08
CA SER A 393 5.87 -15.10 -16.48
C SER A 393 7.11 -15.84 -15.96
N ALA A 394 7.11 -16.20 -14.69
CA ALA A 394 8.21 -16.94 -14.06
C ALA A 394 8.35 -18.35 -14.63
N GLN A 395 7.25 -19.07 -14.87
CA GLN A 395 7.24 -20.40 -15.49
C GLN A 395 7.80 -20.37 -16.90
N GLU A 396 7.48 -19.34 -17.69
CA GLU A 396 8.03 -19.13 -19.03
C GLU A 396 9.50 -18.68 -19.02
N GLY A 397 10.07 -18.37 -17.84
CA GLY A 397 11.48 -18.02 -17.67
C GLY A 397 11.78 -16.52 -17.70
N PHE A 398 10.79 -15.66 -17.75
CA PHE A 398 10.97 -14.23 -17.54
C PHE A 398 11.28 -13.92 -16.07
N LYS A 399 11.97 -12.82 -15.81
CA LYS A 399 12.06 -12.27 -14.46
C LYS A 399 10.76 -11.57 -14.12
N GLY A 400 10.35 -11.63 -12.84
CA GLY A 400 9.06 -11.08 -12.40
C GLY A 400 9.14 -10.26 -11.12
N LEU A 401 8.24 -9.27 -11.03
CA LEU A 401 7.98 -8.45 -9.84
C LEU A 401 6.48 -8.48 -9.54
N LEU A 402 6.10 -8.56 -8.27
CA LEU A 402 4.69 -8.46 -7.85
C LEU A 402 4.35 -7.03 -7.45
N SER A 403 3.35 -6.44 -8.08
CA SER A 403 2.70 -5.19 -7.62
C SER A 403 1.24 -5.40 -7.23
N THR A 404 0.58 -6.44 -7.72
CA THR A 404 -0.78 -6.80 -7.30
C THR A 404 -0.88 -6.92 -5.78
N GLY A 405 -1.86 -6.22 -5.19
CA GLY A 405 -2.05 -6.21 -3.75
C GLY A 405 -1.13 -5.24 -2.99
N PHE A 406 -0.26 -4.51 -3.70
CA PHE A 406 0.62 -3.48 -3.15
C PHE A 406 0.35 -2.07 -3.72
N TYR A 407 -0.87 -1.83 -4.22
CA TYR A 407 -1.34 -0.52 -4.68
C TYR A 407 -1.81 0.30 -3.47
N LEU A 408 -0.97 1.24 -3.01
CA LEU A 408 -1.22 2.04 -1.82
C LEU A 408 -2.00 3.34 -2.12
N ASP A 409 -2.24 3.67 -3.37
CA ASP A 409 -3.23 4.67 -3.79
C ASP A 409 -4.66 4.23 -3.43
N GLN A 410 -4.92 2.93 -3.40
CA GLN A 410 -6.12 2.36 -2.78
C GLN A 410 -6.03 2.46 -1.26
N SER A 411 -7.09 2.96 -0.62
CA SER A 411 -7.13 3.09 0.84
C SER A 411 -7.45 1.75 1.52
N GLN A 412 -6.68 0.69 1.20
CA GLN A 412 -6.80 -0.62 1.84
C GLN A 412 -6.10 -0.63 3.20
N SER A 413 -6.50 -1.55 4.09
CA SER A 413 -5.86 -1.72 5.39
C SER A 413 -4.45 -2.29 5.26
N ALA A 414 -3.59 -1.98 6.23
CA ALA A 414 -2.26 -2.58 6.31
C ALA A 414 -2.33 -4.12 6.37
N ALA A 415 -3.35 -4.69 7.02
CA ALA A 415 -3.57 -6.14 7.09
C ALA A 415 -3.76 -6.78 5.71
N TYR A 416 -4.53 -6.14 4.82
CA TYR A 416 -4.72 -6.64 3.45
C TYR A 416 -3.40 -6.75 2.71
N HIS A 417 -2.60 -5.67 2.71
CA HIS A 417 -1.28 -5.68 2.07
C HIS A 417 -0.34 -6.70 2.72
N TYR A 418 -0.42 -6.84 4.04
CA TYR A 418 0.44 -7.76 4.80
C TYR A 418 0.13 -9.23 4.55
N ARG A 419 -1.12 -9.60 4.29
CA ARG A 419 -1.50 -10.97 3.91
C ARG A 419 -1.06 -11.36 2.50
N ASN A 420 -0.76 -10.38 1.64
CA ASN A 420 -0.37 -10.62 0.26
C ASN A 420 1.00 -11.29 0.17
N GLU A 421 1.04 -12.57 -0.21
CA GLU A 421 2.28 -13.32 -0.42
C GLU A 421 2.85 -13.00 -1.81
N ILE A 422 4.16 -12.83 -1.88
CA ILE A 422 4.84 -12.48 -3.15
C ILE A 422 4.92 -13.68 -4.09
N LEU A 423 5.32 -14.84 -3.56
CA LEU A 423 5.45 -16.03 -4.37
C LEU A 423 4.08 -16.66 -4.63
N PRO A 424 3.73 -17.01 -5.88
CA PRO A 424 2.49 -17.73 -6.18
C PRO A 424 2.36 -19.01 -5.36
N GLN A 425 1.17 -19.22 -4.77
CA GLN A 425 0.89 -20.36 -3.91
C GLN A 425 -0.10 -21.31 -4.57
N PRO A 426 0.07 -22.62 -4.42
CA PRO A 426 -0.94 -23.59 -4.86
C PRO A 426 -2.20 -23.46 -4.01
N LEU A 427 -3.31 -23.88 -4.56
CA LEU A 427 -4.56 -24.00 -3.82
C LEU A 427 -4.39 -25.10 -2.75
N THR A 428 -4.70 -24.77 -1.49
CA THR A 428 -4.59 -25.73 -0.38
C THR A 428 -5.91 -26.41 -0.03
N VAL A 429 -7.04 -25.77 -0.39
CA VAL A 429 -8.37 -26.32 -0.13
C VAL A 429 -8.68 -27.52 -1.03
N GLU A 430 -9.16 -28.61 -0.44
CA GLU A 430 -9.68 -29.75 -1.19
C GLU A 430 -10.98 -29.36 -1.91
N THR A 431 -10.97 -29.39 -3.24
CA THR A 431 -12.09 -28.98 -4.09
C THR A 431 -13.06 -30.10 -4.41
N ASN A 432 -12.66 -31.36 -4.27
CA ASN A 432 -13.50 -32.52 -4.50
C ASN A 432 -14.43 -32.77 -3.30
N VAL A 433 -15.67 -33.13 -3.59
CA VAL A 433 -16.65 -33.57 -2.58
C VAL A 433 -16.43 -35.05 -2.27
N LYS A 434 -16.08 -35.35 -1.02
CA LYS A 434 -15.85 -36.73 -0.55
C LYS A 434 -17.18 -37.42 -0.21
N GLN A 435 -17.15 -38.73 -0.10
CA GLN A 435 -18.32 -39.51 0.30
C GLN A 435 -18.82 -39.08 1.68
N GLY A 436 -20.10 -38.71 1.80
CA GLY A 436 -20.73 -38.24 3.02
C GLY A 436 -20.65 -36.72 3.23
N GLU A 437 -19.97 -35.98 2.38
CA GLU A 437 -20.00 -34.53 2.39
C GLU A 437 -21.15 -33.94 1.59
N GLN A 438 -21.58 -32.76 1.95
CA GLN A 438 -22.62 -32.00 1.22
C GLN A 438 -21.96 -30.73 0.63
N SER A 439 -22.35 -30.40 -0.60
CA SER A 439 -21.91 -29.21 -1.28
C SER A 439 -23.05 -28.36 -1.79
N GLN A 440 -22.84 -27.07 -1.88
CA GLN A 440 -23.73 -26.14 -2.57
C GLN A 440 -22.90 -25.15 -3.35
N SER A 441 -23.31 -24.89 -4.58
CA SER A 441 -22.61 -23.98 -5.50
C SER A 441 -23.54 -22.86 -5.94
N TRP A 442 -23.04 -21.67 -6.05
CA TRP A 442 -23.79 -20.47 -6.36
C TRP A 442 -23.06 -19.64 -7.40
N GLN A 443 -23.77 -19.18 -8.42
CA GLN A 443 -23.31 -18.12 -9.31
C GLN A 443 -23.69 -16.77 -8.70
N PHE A 444 -22.81 -15.78 -8.83
CA PHE A 444 -23.06 -14.44 -8.32
C PHE A 444 -22.68 -13.34 -9.30
N GLU A 445 -23.31 -12.18 -9.11
CA GLU A 445 -22.96 -10.91 -9.72
C GLU A 445 -22.87 -9.85 -8.63
N ILE A 446 -21.74 -9.12 -8.59
CA ILE A 446 -21.53 -7.99 -7.69
C ILE A 446 -21.64 -6.72 -8.53
N GLU A 447 -22.57 -5.85 -8.20
CA GLU A 447 -22.69 -4.54 -8.85
C GLU A 447 -21.44 -3.69 -8.66
N ARG A 448 -21.10 -2.87 -9.65
CA ARG A 448 -19.95 -1.95 -9.59
C ARG A 448 -20.42 -0.52 -9.73
N LEU A 449 -19.63 0.41 -9.15
CA LEU A 449 -19.83 1.85 -9.35
C LEU A 449 -19.47 2.27 -10.80
N LYS A 450 -18.50 1.60 -11.42
CA LYS A 450 -18.06 1.81 -12.80
C LYS A 450 -17.88 0.46 -13.50
N GLY A 451 -18.34 0.35 -14.74
CA GLY A 451 -18.16 -0.83 -15.59
C GLY A 451 -19.19 -1.95 -15.33
N SER A 452 -18.97 -3.10 -15.97
CA SER A 452 -19.84 -4.27 -15.85
C SER A 452 -19.74 -4.91 -14.47
N PRO A 453 -20.81 -5.61 -13.98
CA PRO A 453 -20.75 -6.35 -12.72
C PRO A 453 -19.62 -7.37 -12.69
N VAL A 454 -19.04 -7.59 -11.52
CA VAL A 454 -18.09 -8.68 -11.29
C VAL A 454 -18.90 -9.97 -11.19
N LYS A 455 -18.58 -10.94 -12.05
CA LYS A 455 -19.25 -12.22 -12.10
C LYS A 455 -18.36 -13.33 -11.58
N GLY A 456 -18.98 -14.35 -11.01
CA GLY A 456 -18.25 -15.52 -10.54
C GLY A 456 -19.16 -16.57 -9.96
N SER A 457 -18.55 -17.56 -9.32
CA SER A 457 -19.24 -18.58 -8.56
C SER A 457 -18.48 -18.92 -7.29
N PHE A 458 -19.17 -19.42 -6.28
CA PHE A 458 -18.50 -20.03 -5.13
C PHE A 458 -19.13 -21.35 -4.76
N THR A 459 -18.35 -22.21 -4.15
CA THR A 459 -18.78 -23.51 -3.65
C THR A 459 -18.42 -23.63 -2.17
N LEU A 460 -19.40 -24.02 -1.35
CA LEU A 460 -19.23 -24.35 0.06
C LEU A 460 -19.44 -25.84 0.26
N ILE A 461 -18.51 -26.50 0.95
CA ILE A 461 -18.53 -27.95 1.20
C ILE A 461 -18.53 -28.17 2.72
N LYS A 462 -19.56 -28.90 3.20
CA LYS A 462 -19.71 -29.31 4.61
C LYS A 462 -19.13 -30.69 4.82
N GLY A 463 -18.05 -30.80 5.51
CA GLY A 463 -17.44 -32.07 5.93
C GLY A 463 -17.54 -32.31 7.43
N SER A 464 -16.92 -33.39 7.91
CA SER A 464 -16.84 -33.73 9.35
C SER A 464 -16.11 -32.68 10.19
N ASN A 465 -15.16 -31.96 9.60
CA ASN A 465 -14.32 -30.95 10.26
C ASN A 465 -14.84 -29.52 10.09
N GLY A 466 -16.11 -29.35 9.64
CA GLY A 466 -16.68 -28.04 9.40
C GLY A 466 -16.80 -27.67 7.91
N TRP A 467 -16.90 -26.39 7.64
CA TRP A 467 -17.06 -25.85 6.28
C TRP A 467 -15.71 -25.51 5.67
N ARG A 468 -15.56 -25.80 4.37
CA ARG A 468 -14.52 -25.30 3.49
C ARG A 468 -15.14 -24.79 2.19
N GLY A 469 -14.41 -24.01 1.42
CA GLY A 469 -14.95 -23.54 0.16
C GLY A 469 -13.91 -22.85 -0.73
N PHE A 470 -14.34 -22.57 -1.93
CA PHE A 470 -13.55 -21.85 -2.93
C PHE A 470 -14.45 -20.94 -3.77
N ILE A 471 -13.83 -19.94 -4.38
CA ILE A 471 -14.49 -18.95 -5.21
C ILE A 471 -13.75 -18.78 -6.54
N ASP A 472 -14.51 -18.66 -7.61
CA ASP A 472 -14.05 -18.44 -8.97
C ASP A 472 -14.59 -17.11 -9.48
N PHE A 473 -13.71 -16.15 -9.77
CA PHE A 473 -14.08 -14.93 -10.50
C PHE A 473 -13.89 -15.17 -11.99
N ALA A 474 -14.78 -14.61 -12.82
CA ALA A 474 -14.71 -14.80 -14.27
C ALA A 474 -13.34 -14.36 -14.83
N GLY A 475 -12.65 -15.29 -15.51
CA GLY A 475 -11.33 -15.05 -16.10
C GLY A 475 -10.17 -14.97 -15.11
N LYS A 476 -10.37 -15.35 -13.83
CA LYS A 476 -9.33 -15.39 -12.81
C LYS A 476 -9.21 -16.79 -12.21
N SER A 477 -8.06 -17.08 -11.62
CA SER A 477 -7.86 -18.35 -10.93
C SER A 477 -8.72 -18.50 -9.69
N ARG A 478 -9.02 -19.76 -9.38
CA ARG A 478 -9.73 -20.18 -8.17
C ARG A 478 -8.99 -19.75 -6.92
N ARG A 479 -9.74 -19.26 -5.91
CA ARG A 479 -9.23 -18.86 -4.63
C ARG A 479 -9.90 -19.62 -3.49
N GLU A 480 -9.14 -19.84 -2.43
CA GLU A 480 -9.64 -20.42 -1.19
C GLU A 480 -10.49 -19.39 -0.43
N ILE A 481 -11.60 -19.87 0.12
CA ILE A 481 -12.48 -19.10 1.01
C ILE A 481 -12.01 -19.29 2.45
N ASN A 482 -11.93 -18.20 3.19
CA ASN A 482 -11.55 -18.17 4.61
C ASN A 482 -12.71 -17.70 5.49
N LYS A 483 -12.64 -17.96 6.79
CA LYS A 483 -13.56 -17.42 7.82
C LYS A 483 -15.04 -17.61 7.45
N ILE A 484 -15.44 -18.86 7.09
CA ILE A 484 -16.83 -19.15 6.77
C ILE A 484 -17.67 -19.10 8.05
N GLU A 485 -18.66 -18.22 8.10
CA GLU A 485 -19.54 -17.98 9.25
C GLU A 485 -21.00 -18.01 8.82
N TRP A 486 -21.80 -18.85 9.44
CA TRP A 486 -23.23 -18.92 9.24
C TRP A 486 -23.98 -18.12 10.31
N PHE A 487 -24.67 -17.05 9.92
CA PHE A 487 -25.48 -16.25 10.81
C PHE A 487 -26.88 -16.86 11.04
N SER A 488 -27.36 -17.65 10.10
CA SER A 488 -28.57 -18.46 10.16
C SER A 488 -28.45 -19.63 9.19
N PRO A 489 -29.40 -20.59 9.20
CA PRO A 489 -29.40 -21.68 8.20
C PRO A 489 -29.40 -21.23 6.72
N LYS A 490 -29.74 -19.97 6.47
CA LYS A 490 -29.82 -19.39 5.12
C LYS A 490 -28.87 -18.21 4.88
N GLN A 491 -28.19 -17.70 5.88
CA GLN A 491 -27.32 -16.53 5.73
C GLN A 491 -25.88 -16.88 6.10
N VAL A 492 -24.98 -16.64 5.15
CA VAL A 492 -23.56 -16.95 5.28
C VAL A 492 -22.69 -15.74 4.94
N SER A 493 -21.57 -15.64 5.61
CA SER A 493 -20.47 -14.74 5.27
C SER A 493 -19.16 -15.53 5.20
N PHE A 494 -18.24 -15.06 4.38
CA PHE A 494 -16.88 -15.59 4.30
C PHE A 494 -15.92 -14.51 3.79
N SER A 495 -14.61 -14.75 3.83
CA SER A 495 -13.63 -13.78 3.32
C SER A 495 -12.71 -14.39 2.29
N VAL A 496 -12.25 -13.56 1.35
CA VAL A 496 -11.21 -13.87 0.37
C VAL A 496 -10.46 -12.59 0.02
N ASP A 497 -9.13 -12.66 -0.03
CA ASP A 497 -8.32 -11.55 -0.54
C ASP A 497 -8.26 -11.62 -2.07
N THR A 498 -8.58 -10.52 -2.72
CA THR A 498 -8.63 -10.39 -4.18
C THR A 498 -7.78 -9.19 -4.62
N TRP A 499 -7.63 -8.98 -5.93
CA TRP A 499 -7.02 -7.76 -6.48
C TRP A 499 -7.80 -6.48 -6.17
N MET A 500 -9.07 -6.61 -5.76
CA MET A 500 -9.94 -5.48 -5.36
C MET A 500 -9.79 -5.13 -3.87
N GLY A 501 -9.07 -5.93 -3.10
CA GLY A 501 -8.99 -5.85 -1.65
C GLY A 501 -9.58 -7.06 -0.95
N GLU A 502 -9.71 -7.00 0.38
CA GLU A 502 -10.45 -8.00 1.15
C GLU A 502 -11.90 -7.99 0.71
N THR A 503 -12.39 -9.14 0.25
CA THR A 503 -13.74 -9.30 -0.27
C THR A 503 -14.54 -10.21 0.66
N ARG A 504 -15.67 -9.72 1.20
CA ARG A 504 -16.51 -10.44 2.16
C ARG A 504 -17.98 -10.39 1.74
N PRO A 505 -18.49 -11.42 1.06
CA PRO A 505 -19.92 -11.59 0.85
C PRO A 505 -20.67 -11.79 2.17
N VAL A 506 -21.84 -11.17 2.28
CA VAL A 506 -22.85 -11.42 3.31
C VAL A 506 -24.15 -11.68 2.56
N VAL A 507 -24.47 -12.97 2.35
CA VAL A 507 -25.52 -13.37 1.43
C VAL A 507 -26.54 -14.31 2.07
N THR A 508 -27.80 -14.14 1.68
CA THR A 508 -28.90 -15.03 2.02
C THR A 508 -29.13 -15.98 0.84
N LEU A 509 -29.11 -17.25 1.13
CA LEU A 509 -29.28 -18.36 0.20
C LEU A 509 -30.69 -18.96 0.39
N THR A 510 -31.50 -18.88 -0.63
CA THR A 510 -32.81 -19.56 -0.71
C THR A 510 -32.73 -20.64 -1.78
N ASP A 511 -33.77 -21.43 -1.98
CA ASP A 511 -33.71 -22.62 -2.86
C ASP A 511 -33.12 -22.35 -4.24
N ASP A 512 -33.42 -21.20 -4.85
CA ASP A 512 -32.95 -20.83 -6.19
C ASP A 512 -32.21 -19.49 -6.27
N LYS A 513 -32.22 -18.68 -5.20
CA LYS A 513 -31.75 -17.29 -5.25
C LYS A 513 -30.73 -16.99 -4.17
N LEU A 514 -29.72 -16.24 -4.56
CA LEU A 514 -28.76 -15.57 -3.71
C LEU A 514 -29.05 -14.08 -3.72
N SER A 515 -29.12 -13.46 -2.56
CA SER A 515 -29.27 -12.02 -2.41
C SER A 515 -28.54 -11.49 -1.18
N GLY A 516 -28.05 -10.29 -1.25
CA GLY A 516 -27.33 -9.62 -0.16
C GLY A 516 -26.34 -8.58 -0.68
N TYR A 517 -25.20 -8.51 -0.05
CA TYR A 517 -24.12 -7.61 -0.45
C TYR A 517 -22.75 -8.25 -0.27
N THR A 518 -21.77 -7.72 -1.00
CA THR A 518 -20.35 -8.02 -0.80
C THR A 518 -19.65 -6.76 -0.31
N ILE A 519 -18.92 -6.88 0.79
CA ILE A 519 -18.01 -5.85 1.27
C ILE A 519 -16.70 -6.01 0.51
N ILE A 520 -16.28 -4.98 -0.22
CA ILE A 520 -14.96 -4.93 -0.88
C ILE A 520 -14.15 -3.87 -0.12
N GLY A 521 -13.11 -4.32 0.57
CA GLY A 521 -12.39 -3.51 1.55
C GLY A 521 -13.31 -3.15 2.73
N ASN A 522 -14.00 -2.02 2.67
CA ASN A 522 -14.94 -1.57 3.71
C ASN A 522 -16.30 -1.07 3.14
N ALA A 523 -16.48 -1.04 1.83
CA ALA A 523 -17.71 -0.58 1.18
C ALA A 523 -18.60 -1.74 0.73
N ARG A 524 -19.94 -1.57 0.82
CA ARG A 524 -20.93 -2.57 0.45
C ARG A 524 -21.38 -2.41 -1.01
N TYR A 525 -21.43 -3.52 -1.73
CA TYR A 525 -21.90 -3.61 -3.11
C TYR A 525 -23.02 -4.63 -3.21
N PRO A 526 -24.18 -4.30 -3.81
CA PRO A 526 -25.27 -5.26 -3.99
C PRO A 526 -24.79 -6.50 -4.70
N THR A 527 -25.23 -7.65 -4.22
CA THR A 527 -24.84 -8.96 -4.75
C THR A 527 -26.09 -9.83 -4.92
N THR A 528 -26.25 -10.34 -6.13
CA THR A 528 -27.34 -11.26 -6.49
C THR A 528 -26.79 -12.49 -7.18
N GLY A 529 -27.58 -13.56 -7.23
CA GLY A 529 -27.13 -14.78 -7.88
C GLY A 529 -28.18 -15.88 -7.87
N THR A 530 -27.78 -17.06 -8.39
CA THR A 530 -28.62 -18.24 -8.53
C THR A 530 -27.87 -19.51 -8.09
N HIS A 531 -28.64 -20.49 -7.63
CA HIS A 531 -28.11 -21.81 -7.29
C HIS A 531 -27.61 -22.55 -8.54
N LEU A 532 -26.49 -23.27 -8.40
CA LEU A 532 -25.94 -24.12 -9.44
C LEU A 532 -26.12 -25.60 -9.07
N THR A 533 -26.54 -26.42 -10.05
CA THR A 533 -26.76 -27.85 -9.86
C THR A 533 -25.47 -28.68 -9.85
N ALA A 534 -24.37 -28.10 -10.30
CA ALA A 534 -23.03 -28.71 -10.34
C ALA A 534 -21.96 -27.74 -9.91
N ILE A 535 -20.84 -28.26 -9.44
CA ILE A 535 -19.65 -27.49 -9.13
C ILE A 535 -19.04 -26.99 -10.45
N PRO A 536 -18.83 -25.68 -10.62
CA PRO A 536 -18.21 -25.13 -11.82
C PRO A 536 -16.75 -25.60 -11.99
N GLU A 537 -16.33 -25.76 -13.23
CA GLU A 537 -14.90 -25.82 -13.53
C GLU A 537 -14.26 -24.46 -13.24
N GLY A 538 -13.15 -24.47 -12.48
CA GLY A 538 -12.37 -23.26 -12.16
C GLY A 538 -10.99 -23.32 -12.80
N ILE A 539 -10.37 -22.18 -12.92
CA ILE A 539 -8.98 -22.06 -13.38
C ILE A 539 -8.07 -22.33 -12.18
N ALA A 540 -7.17 -23.29 -12.28
CA ALA A 540 -6.17 -23.54 -11.24
C ALA A 540 -5.17 -22.38 -11.17
N PRO A 541 -4.72 -21.94 -9.98
CA PRO A 541 -3.69 -20.94 -9.87
C PRO A 541 -2.36 -21.47 -10.43
N THR A 542 -1.65 -20.64 -11.17
CA THR A 542 -0.34 -20.99 -11.71
C THR A 542 0.72 -20.95 -10.62
N THR A 543 1.29 -22.10 -10.31
CA THR A 543 2.42 -22.23 -9.38
C THR A 543 3.65 -22.66 -10.17
N PRO A 544 4.65 -21.79 -10.32
CA PRO A 544 5.87 -22.15 -11.05
C PRO A 544 6.63 -23.30 -10.39
N ASP A 545 7.39 -24.04 -11.18
CA ASP A 545 8.35 -25.01 -10.67
C ASP A 545 9.35 -24.35 -9.71
N ASN A 546 9.86 -25.09 -8.73
CA ASN A 546 10.77 -24.55 -7.71
C ASN A 546 12.00 -23.82 -8.30
N ASN A 547 12.58 -24.35 -9.38
CA ASN A 547 13.69 -23.72 -10.08
C ASN A 547 13.28 -22.45 -10.86
N LYS A 548 12.01 -22.27 -11.15
CA LYS A 548 11.43 -21.09 -11.80
C LYS A 548 11.02 -20.00 -10.81
N MET A 549 10.71 -20.39 -9.56
CA MET A 549 10.45 -19.42 -8.48
C MET A 549 11.61 -18.43 -8.29
N THR A 550 12.86 -18.83 -8.58
CA THR A 550 14.03 -17.95 -8.51
C THR A 550 14.01 -16.81 -9.54
N ASN A 551 13.11 -16.87 -10.51
CA ASN A 551 12.90 -15.77 -11.46
C ASN A 551 12.13 -14.61 -10.83
N ILE A 552 11.44 -14.82 -9.71
CA ILE A 552 10.71 -13.77 -9.01
C ILE A 552 11.71 -12.99 -8.15
N LEU A 553 11.98 -11.74 -8.56
CA LEU A 553 12.98 -10.87 -7.94
C LEU A 553 12.50 -10.24 -6.66
N GLY A 554 11.17 -10.11 -6.48
CA GLY A 554 10.54 -9.48 -5.33
C GLY A 554 9.23 -8.80 -5.68
N GLY A 555 9.03 -7.60 -5.17
CA GLY A 555 7.81 -6.84 -5.42
C GLY A 555 7.99 -5.35 -5.25
N GLU A 556 6.93 -4.62 -5.61
CA GLU A 556 6.97 -3.18 -5.64
C GLU A 556 5.62 -2.58 -5.24
N ILE A 557 5.69 -1.62 -4.33
CA ILE A 557 4.57 -0.74 -3.97
C ILE A 557 4.32 0.19 -5.14
N ALA A 558 3.06 0.33 -5.55
CA ALA A 558 2.65 1.36 -6.50
C ALA A 558 1.80 2.43 -5.79
N LEU A 559 2.13 3.70 -6.02
CA LEU A 559 1.37 4.85 -5.55
C LEU A 559 1.00 5.72 -6.74
N TRP A 560 -0.09 5.38 -7.41
CA TRP A 560 -0.66 6.16 -8.49
C TRP A 560 -1.24 7.48 -7.97
N ALA A 561 -1.16 8.54 -8.77
CA ALA A 561 -1.39 9.89 -8.27
C ALA A 561 -2.70 10.54 -8.74
N GLU A 562 -3.67 9.80 -9.27
CA GLU A 562 -4.96 10.37 -9.71
C GLU A 562 -5.72 11.05 -8.57
N ASN A 563 -5.62 10.50 -7.35
CA ASN A 563 -6.25 11.03 -6.14
C ASN A 563 -5.23 11.50 -5.09
N ILE A 564 -3.96 11.60 -5.44
CA ILE A 564 -2.89 11.90 -4.50
C ILE A 564 -2.09 13.09 -4.99
N ARG A 565 -1.90 14.07 -4.10
CA ARG A 565 -1.02 15.22 -4.32
C ARG A 565 0.05 15.29 -3.24
N ALA A 566 1.12 16.02 -3.51
CA ALA A 566 2.23 16.20 -2.58
C ALA A 566 1.82 16.53 -1.13
N PRO A 567 0.80 17.38 -0.85
CA PRO A 567 0.38 17.70 0.51
C PRO A 567 -0.13 16.52 1.36
N ILE A 568 -0.49 15.38 0.74
CA ILE A 568 -1.06 14.21 1.43
C ILE A 568 -0.30 12.91 1.15
N ILE A 569 0.82 12.96 0.44
CA ILE A 569 1.53 11.76 -0.02
C ILE A 569 1.97 10.85 1.13
N ASP A 570 2.50 11.42 2.21
CA ASP A 570 2.95 10.64 3.36
C ASP A 570 1.77 9.94 4.04
N THR A 571 0.62 10.60 4.15
CA THR A 571 -0.62 10.03 4.73
C THR A 571 -1.11 8.80 3.95
N LYS A 572 -0.83 8.73 2.64
CA LYS A 572 -1.25 7.61 1.78
C LYS A 572 -0.22 6.48 1.73
N LEU A 573 1.05 6.80 1.78
CA LEU A 573 2.12 5.80 1.70
C LEU A 573 2.43 5.19 3.08
N TRP A 574 2.56 6.03 4.11
CA TRP A 574 2.96 5.62 5.46
C TRP A 574 1.78 5.57 6.43
N PRO A 575 1.82 4.63 7.41
CA PRO A 575 2.88 3.64 7.68
C PRO A 575 2.76 2.34 6.87
N ARG A 576 1.75 2.17 6.00
CA ARG A 576 1.46 0.91 5.30
C ARG A 576 2.65 0.36 4.50
N ALA A 577 3.49 1.23 3.95
CA ALA A 577 4.70 0.81 3.24
C ALA A 577 5.68 0.03 4.13
N PHE A 578 5.73 0.27 5.45
CA PHE A 578 6.51 -0.56 6.36
C PHE A 578 5.97 -2.00 6.44
N ALA A 579 4.64 -2.17 6.43
CA ALA A 579 4.04 -3.50 6.43
C ALA A 579 4.37 -4.27 5.14
N VAL A 580 4.32 -3.61 3.97
CA VAL A 580 4.73 -4.21 2.70
C VAL A 580 6.23 -4.51 2.69
N SER A 581 7.07 -3.60 3.19
CA SER A 581 8.52 -3.81 3.24
C SER A 581 8.88 -5.05 4.05
N GLU A 582 8.15 -5.34 5.13
CA GLU A 582 8.33 -6.56 5.92
C GLU A 582 8.01 -7.82 5.10
N ARG A 583 6.99 -7.81 4.25
CA ARG A 583 6.70 -8.95 3.35
C ARG A 583 7.83 -9.20 2.35
N LEU A 584 8.51 -8.13 1.92
CA LEU A 584 9.61 -8.19 0.97
C LEU A 584 10.97 -8.51 1.63
N TRP A 585 11.14 -8.15 2.90
CA TRP A 585 12.39 -8.31 3.63
C TRP A 585 12.44 -9.56 4.50
N SER A 586 11.42 -9.77 5.34
CA SER A 586 11.41 -10.76 6.41
C SER A 586 11.09 -12.17 5.92
N ALA A 587 11.31 -13.17 6.75
CA ALA A 587 10.95 -14.56 6.46
C ALA A 587 9.43 -14.70 6.21
N LYS A 588 9.04 -15.69 5.39
CA LYS A 588 7.64 -15.93 4.98
C LYS A 588 6.70 -16.12 6.17
N ASP A 589 7.16 -16.77 7.22
CA ASP A 589 6.40 -17.10 8.42
C ASP A 589 6.22 -15.93 9.39
N VAL A 590 6.86 -14.79 9.15
CA VAL A 590 6.56 -13.52 9.84
C VAL A 590 5.28 -12.95 9.23
N ASN A 591 4.12 -13.43 9.71
CA ASN A 591 2.81 -13.15 9.12
C ASN A 591 1.68 -12.93 10.14
N ASN A 592 2.00 -12.73 11.42
CA ASN A 592 1.00 -12.45 12.45
C ASN A 592 0.53 -10.99 12.38
N GLU A 593 -0.71 -10.77 11.95
CA GLU A 593 -1.30 -9.43 11.79
C GLU A 593 -1.33 -8.62 13.10
N ASN A 594 -1.62 -9.24 14.24
CA ASN A 594 -1.70 -8.50 15.50
C ASN A 594 -0.33 -8.01 15.97
N ASP A 595 0.70 -8.84 15.81
CA ASP A 595 2.09 -8.44 16.08
C ASP A 595 2.58 -7.40 15.07
N MET A 596 2.24 -7.55 13.80
CA MET A 596 2.50 -6.55 12.77
C MET A 596 1.95 -5.18 13.18
N TYR A 597 0.67 -5.08 13.55
CA TYR A 597 0.08 -3.80 13.96
C TYR A 597 0.70 -3.23 15.24
N ARG A 598 1.08 -4.07 16.20
CA ARG A 598 1.80 -3.62 17.40
C ARG A 598 3.09 -2.90 17.02
N ARG A 599 3.89 -3.53 16.15
CA ARG A 599 5.17 -2.96 15.66
C ARG A 599 4.95 -1.79 14.71
N LEU A 600 3.95 -1.87 13.84
CA LEU A 600 3.59 -0.81 12.91
C LEU A 600 3.23 0.49 13.65
N ASN A 601 2.47 0.42 14.75
CA ASN A 601 2.15 1.59 15.57
C ASN A 601 3.39 2.24 16.18
N ALA A 602 4.34 1.44 16.64
CA ALA A 602 5.60 1.94 17.18
C ALA A 602 6.46 2.57 16.07
N THR A 603 6.53 1.91 14.90
CA THR A 603 7.29 2.37 13.73
C THR A 603 6.68 3.63 13.13
N ASP A 604 5.36 3.77 13.13
CA ASP A 604 4.66 4.96 12.65
C ASP A 604 5.06 6.21 13.47
N ALA A 605 4.99 6.11 14.80
CA ALA A 605 5.43 7.20 15.68
C ALA A 605 6.94 7.47 15.54
N TRP A 606 7.77 6.43 15.53
CA TRP A 606 9.21 6.54 15.35
C TRP A 606 9.59 7.22 14.04
N SER A 607 8.91 6.89 12.94
CA SER A 607 9.22 7.41 11.61
C SER A 607 8.99 8.91 11.49
N THR A 608 8.01 9.48 12.19
CA THR A 608 7.78 10.93 12.21
C THR A 608 8.89 11.67 12.93
N ILE A 609 9.45 11.08 13.98
CA ILE A 609 10.51 11.70 14.78
C ILE A 609 11.88 11.47 14.12
N SER A 610 12.24 10.21 13.90
CA SER A 610 13.58 9.82 13.45
C SER A 610 13.81 10.08 11.96
N VAL A 611 12.82 9.81 11.10
CA VAL A 611 12.96 9.92 9.64
C VAL A 611 12.46 11.27 9.10
N GLY A 612 11.53 11.90 9.82
CA GLY A 612 10.92 13.15 9.40
C GLY A 612 9.73 12.96 8.44
N LEU A 613 9.09 11.78 8.44
CA LEU A 613 7.86 11.54 7.70
C LEU A 613 6.73 12.41 8.28
N GLN A 614 5.82 12.85 7.41
CA GLN A 614 4.87 13.93 7.73
C GLN A 614 3.40 13.48 7.76
N GLN A 615 3.11 12.18 7.85
CA GLN A 615 1.73 11.68 7.76
C GLN A 615 0.78 12.36 8.77
N TYR A 616 1.19 12.55 10.02
CA TYR A 616 0.39 13.27 11.02
C TYR A 616 0.29 14.77 10.74
N ALA A 617 1.43 15.39 10.36
CA ALA A 617 1.48 16.81 10.05
C ALA A 617 0.65 17.16 8.80
N GLN A 618 0.65 16.28 7.80
CA GLN A 618 -0.17 16.43 6.59
C GLN A 618 -1.65 16.33 6.92
N THR A 619 -2.09 15.33 7.69
CA THR A 619 -3.48 15.21 8.17
C THR A 619 -3.90 16.45 8.98
N ALA A 620 -3.09 16.89 9.93
CA ALA A 620 -3.40 18.07 10.74
C ALA A 620 -3.49 19.35 9.88
N ARG A 621 -2.61 19.52 8.92
CA ARG A 621 -2.62 20.65 7.98
C ARG A 621 -3.88 20.66 7.12
N GLU A 622 -4.29 19.50 6.59
CA GLU A 622 -5.49 19.39 5.79
C GLU A 622 -6.76 19.65 6.61
N PHE A 623 -6.84 19.17 7.84
CA PHE A 623 -7.93 19.52 8.76
C PHE A 623 -7.92 21.01 9.11
N THR A 624 -6.75 21.64 9.28
CA THR A 624 -6.64 23.08 9.50
C THR A 624 -7.18 23.87 8.30
N ARG A 625 -6.87 23.43 7.07
CA ARG A 625 -7.40 24.01 5.85
C ARG A 625 -8.93 23.84 5.78
N LEU A 626 -9.43 22.64 6.04
CA LEU A 626 -10.86 22.34 6.04
C LEU A 626 -11.63 23.14 7.11
N ALA A 627 -11.05 23.28 8.30
CA ALA A 627 -11.64 24.05 9.40
C ALA A 627 -11.42 25.58 9.24
N ASN A 628 -10.79 26.02 8.16
CA ASN A 628 -10.49 27.42 7.87
C ASN A 628 -9.68 28.10 8.98
N GLY A 629 -8.68 27.38 9.54
CA GLY A 629 -7.81 27.86 10.60
C GLY A 629 -8.41 27.87 12.01
N VAL A 630 -9.63 27.33 12.17
CA VAL A 630 -10.28 27.15 13.47
C VAL A 630 -9.83 25.85 14.13
N GLU A 631 -10.33 25.56 15.33
CA GLU A 631 -10.06 24.32 16.07
C GLU A 631 -10.33 23.06 15.24
N ILE A 632 -9.31 22.19 15.11
CA ILE A 632 -9.37 20.96 14.29
C ILE A 632 -9.69 19.70 15.09
N GLU A 633 -9.62 19.76 16.43
CA GLU A 633 -9.85 18.59 17.29
C GLU A 633 -11.20 17.91 17.01
N PRO A 634 -12.32 18.62 16.77
CA PRO A 634 -13.58 17.97 16.45
C PRO A 634 -13.52 17.13 15.16
N LEU A 635 -12.79 17.56 14.13
CA LEU A 635 -12.61 16.81 12.88
C LEU A 635 -11.70 15.60 13.11
N MET A 636 -10.67 15.75 13.93
CA MET A 636 -9.77 14.64 14.30
C MET A 636 -10.53 13.54 15.07
N ILE A 637 -11.39 13.92 16.03
CA ILE A 637 -12.21 12.97 16.79
C ILE A 637 -13.24 12.29 15.87
N LEU A 638 -13.89 13.02 14.96
CA LEU A 638 -14.80 12.43 13.99
C LEU A 638 -14.09 11.41 13.10
N SER A 639 -12.86 11.70 12.67
CA SER A 639 -12.06 10.82 11.81
C SER A 639 -11.72 9.47 12.45
N GLU A 640 -11.77 9.37 13.78
CA GLU A 640 -11.54 8.12 14.50
C GLU A 640 -12.61 7.04 14.19
N SER A 641 -13.84 7.44 13.85
CA SER A 641 -15.01 6.55 13.62
C SER A 641 -15.30 6.24 12.16
N VAL A 642 -14.54 6.82 11.23
CA VAL A 642 -14.74 6.69 9.78
C VAL A 642 -13.46 6.33 9.05
N GLU A 643 -13.59 5.82 7.84
CA GLU A 643 -12.48 5.51 6.94
C GLU A 643 -12.80 5.98 5.52
N PRO A 644 -11.78 6.30 4.68
CA PRO A 644 -12.00 6.44 3.25
C PRO A 644 -12.60 5.14 2.70
N ALA A 645 -13.52 5.24 1.76
CA ALA A 645 -13.98 4.05 1.05
C ALA A 645 -12.83 3.45 0.25
N HIS A 646 -12.61 2.13 0.39
CA HIS A 646 -11.51 1.41 -0.23
C HIS A 646 -11.76 1.17 -1.74
N TYR A 647 -10.78 0.65 -2.44
CA TYR A 647 -10.86 0.16 -3.82
C TYR A 647 -11.44 1.18 -4.81
N TYR A 648 -10.68 2.24 -5.14
CA TYR A 648 -11.04 3.23 -6.17
C TYR A 648 -12.46 3.81 -6.07
N THR A 649 -13.15 3.64 -4.95
CA THR A 649 -14.55 4.06 -4.77
C THR A 649 -14.71 5.55 -5.06
N ARG A 650 -13.78 6.37 -4.57
CA ARG A 650 -13.77 7.81 -4.85
C ARG A 650 -13.67 8.12 -6.35
N HIS A 651 -12.72 7.47 -7.05
CA HIS A 651 -12.56 7.60 -8.49
C HIS A 651 -13.86 7.22 -9.22
N HIS A 652 -14.44 6.07 -8.86
CA HIS A 652 -15.65 5.56 -9.52
C HIS A 652 -16.87 6.43 -9.27
N LEU A 653 -17.04 7.02 -8.08
CA LEU A 653 -18.13 7.93 -7.78
C LEU A 653 -18.02 9.20 -8.63
N LYS A 654 -16.85 9.80 -8.68
CA LYS A 654 -16.63 11.01 -9.48
C LYS A 654 -16.73 10.77 -10.97
N TRP A 655 -16.32 9.61 -11.46
CA TRP A 655 -16.51 9.23 -12.86
C TRP A 655 -18.00 9.15 -13.23
N ARG A 656 -18.86 8.65 -12.35
CA ARG A 656 -20.33 8.64 -12.57
C ARG A 656 -20.91 10.04 -12.69
N GLU A 657 -20.36 11.01 -11.98
CA GLU A 657 -20.75 12.42 -12.04
C GLU A 657 -20.20 13.12 -13.30
N ASN A 658 -19.39 12.45 -14.10
CA ASN A 658 -18.69 12.98 -15.29
C ASN A 658 -17.86 14.25 -14.99
N GLN A 659 -17.34 14.36 -13.77
CA GLN A 659 -16.64 15.53 -13.26
C GLN A 659 -15.18 15.27 -12.92
N TYR A 660 -14.67 14.05 -13.20
CA TYR A 660 -13.40 13.60 -12.70
C TYR A 660 -12.26 13.89 -13.68
N HIS A 661 -11.47 14.90 -13.37
CA HIS A 661 -10.33 15.33 -14.17
C HIS A 661 -9.18 15.84 -13.28
N GLN A 662 -8.00 16.05 -13.87
CA GLN A 662 -6.76 16.45 -13.19
C GLN A 662 -6.90 17.67 -12.26
N TYR A 663 -7.78 18.60 -12.55
CA TYR A 663 -8.00 19.81 -11.76
C TYR A 663 -9.14 19.68 -10.74
N GLU A 664 -9.74 18.51 -10.61
CA GLU A 664 -10.72 18.26 -9.55
C GLU A 664 -10.08 18.48 -8.18
N PRO A 665 -10.66 19.36 -7.35
CA PRO A 665 -10.03 19.69 -6.07
C PRO A 665 -10.07 18.51 -5.11
N LEU A 666 -8.89 18.10 -4.64
CA LEU A 666 -8.74 17.13 -3.56
C LEU A 666 -8.76 17.89 -2.22
N ASN A 667 -9.94 18.34 -1.81
CA ASN A 667 -10.13 19.28 -0.70
C ASN A 667 -11.27 18.90 0.26
N ARG A 668 -11.75 17.65 0.17
CA ARG A 668 -12.81 17.12 1.04
C ARG A 668 -12.22 16.51 2.31
N PHE A 669 -13.08 16.18 3.26
CA PHE A 669 -12.70 15.52 4.51
C PHE A 669 -11.97 14.19 4.27
N VAL A 670 -12.42 13.39 3.29
CA VAL A 670 -11.80 12.12 2.91
C VAL A 670 -10.35 12.28 2.46
N ASP A 671 -9.95 13.42 1.91
CA ASP A 671 -8.58 13.67 1.47
C ASP A 671 -7.61 13.82 2.65
N ALA A 672 -8.10 14.33 3.79
CA ALA A 672 -7.33 14.47 5.00
C ALA A 672 -7.15 13.17 5.80
N LEU A 673 -7.96 12.13 5.50
CA LEU A 673 -7.95 10.88 6.26
C LEU A 673 -6.75 10.01 5.92
N PRO A 674 -6.19 9.29 6.92
CA PRO A 674 -5.32 8.14 6.65
C PRO A 674 -6.10 7.03 5.94
N ALA A 675 -5.40 6.06 5.37
CA ALA A 675 -6.03 4.98 4.63
C ALA A 675 -6.92 4.07 5.49
N GLU A 676 -6.59 3.92 6.78
CA GLU A 676 -7.38 3.19 7.78
C GLU A 676 -7.39 3.93 9.12
N SER A 677 -8.44 3.73 9.92
CA SER A 677 -8.54 4.29 11.27
C SER A 677 -8.09 3.26 12.31
N MET A 678 -6.98 3.55 12.98
CA MET A 678 -6.50 2.71 14.08
C MET A 678 -7.48 2.67 15.27
N GLN A 679 -8.28 3.71 15.45
CA GLN A 679 -9.30 3.75 16.50
C GLN A 679 -10.52 2.89 16.16
N ALA A 680 -10.96 2.90 14.90
CA ALA A 680 -12.01 1.99 14.44
C ALA A 680 -11.54 0.52 14.49
N ARG A 681 -10.27 0.26 14.16
CA ARG A 681 -9.66 -1.06 14.33
C ARG A 681 -9.69 -1.50 15.80
N ALA A 682 -9.24 -0.64 16.71
CA ALA A 682 -9.27 -0.93 18.15
C ALA A 682 -10.71 -1.16 18.65
N PHE A 683 -11.68 -0.39 18.16
CA PHE A 683 -13.09 -0.58 18.48
C PHE A 683 -13.58 -1.98 18.06
N ARG A 684 -13.26 -2.43 16.85
CA ARG A 684 -13.57 -3.78 16.37
C ARG A 684 -12.94 -4.85 17.26
N GLN A 685 -11.66 -4.71 17.60
CA GLN A 685 -10.95 -5.66 18.48
C GLN A 685 -11.58 -5.77 19.88
N HIS A 686 -12.02 -4.66 20.47
CA HIS A 686 -12.68 -4.68 21.78
C HIS A 686 -14.10 -5.27 21.71
N ILE A 687 -14.82 -5.07 20.61
CA ILE A 687 -16.08 -5.79 20.35
C ILE A 687 -15.83 -7.30 20.26
N ASP A 688 -14.81 -7.72 19.53
CA ASP A 688 -14.45 -9.14 19.40
C ASP A 688 -14.04 -9.75 20.73
N ALA A 689 -13.25 -9.03 21.54
CA ALA A 689 -12.87 -9.45 22.89
C ALA A 689 -14.08 -9.57 23.82
N LEU A 690 -15.00 -8.61 23.78
CA LEU A 690 -16.23 -8.63 24.55
C LEU A 690 -17.13 -9.82 24.15
N ILE A 691 -17.27 -10.10 22.85
CA ILE A 691 -18.04 -11.26 22.36
C ILE A 691 -17.38 -12.58 22.81
N ALA A 692 -16.06 -12.69 22.73
CA ALA A 692 -15.34 -13.86 23.16
C ALA A 692 -15.43 -14.09 24.69
N LYS A 693 -15.52 -13.01 25.46
CA LYS A 693 -15.58 -13.02 26.92
C LYS A 693 -16.61 -12.01 27.43
N PRO A 694 -17.90 -12.41 27.60
CA PRO A 694 -19.00 -11.49 27.95
C PRO A 694 -18.79 -10.65 29.22
N ASN A 695 -17.95 -11.13 30.13
CA ASN A 695 -17.63 -10.46 31.41
C ASN A 695 -16.31 -9.64 31.34
N ASP A 696 -15.80 -9.33 30.14
CA ASP A 696 -14.63 -8.48 29.97
C ASP A 696 -14.98 -7.02 30.27
N THR A 697 -14.91 -6.66 31.56
CA THR A 697 -15.22 -5.30 32.04
C THR A 697 -14.27 -4.26 31.43
N ALA A 698 -13.02 -4.61 31.15
CA ALA A 698 -12.05 -3.68 30.57
C ALA A 698 -12.41 -3.35 29.13
N ALA A 699 -12.76 -4.36 28.32
CA ALA A 699 -13.24 -4.15 26.94
C ALA A 699 -14.55 -3.32 26.92
N ALA A 700 -15.51 -3.64 27.78
CA ALA A 700 -16.76 -2.89 27.88
C ALA A 700 -16.54 -1.43 28.25
N GLN A 701 -15.72 -1.15 29.28
CA GLN A 701 -15.40 0.21 29.72
C GLN A 701 -14.68 1.01 28.63
N TRP A 702 -13.74 0.41 27.92
CA TRP A 702 -13.03 1.05 26.81
C TRP A 702 -14.00 1.46 25.69
N LEU A 703 -14.90 0.53 25.30
CA LEU A 703 -15.93 0.76 24.28
C LEU A 703 -16.87 1.89 24.69
N GLU A 704 -17.36 1.89 25.94
CA GLU A 704 -18.23 2.95 26.46
C GLU A 704 -17.54 4.32 26.47
N GLN A 705 -16.29 4.39 26.92
CA GLN A 705 -15.51 5.62 26.92
C GLN A 705 -15.31 6.15 25.50
N ARG A 706 -15.04 5.25 24.53
CA ARG A 706 -14.83 5.64 23.13
C ARG A 706 -16.14 6.16 22.52
N LEU A 707 -17.25 5.47 22.71
CA LEU A 707 -18.55 5.91 22.21
C LEU A 707 -18.99 7.25 22.82
N LYS A 708 -18.77 7.45 24.12
CA LYS A 708 -19.02 8.73 24.79
C LYS A 708 -18.16 9.85 24.23
N ARG A 709 -16.85 9.62 24.01
CA ARG A 709 -15.96 10.60 23.40
C ARG A 709 -16.47 11.05 22.03
N TRP A 710 -16.90 10.11 21.19
CA TRP A 710 -17.47 10.45 19.89
C TRP A 710 -18.79 11.18 20.01
N GLN A 711 -19.69 10.77 20.92
CA GLN A 711 -20.97 11.40 21.19
C GLN A 711 -20.82 12.85 21.68
N ASP A 712 -19.92 13.09 22.63
CA ASP A 712 -19.66 14.40 23.21
C ASP A 712 -19.04 15.37 22.19
N ASN A 713 -18.40 14.85 21.15
CA ASN A 713 -17.79 15.61 20.07
C ASN A 713 -18.83 16.11 19.03
N ILE A 714 -19.98 15.45 18.89
CA ILE A 714 -20.99 15.79 17.86
C ILE A 714 -21.40 17.26 17.85
N PRO A 715 -21.75 17.90 18.99
CA PRO A 715 -22.10 19.33 19.00
C PRO A 715 -20.98 20.24 18.47
N GLN A 716 -19.71 19.85 18.67
CA GLN A 716 -18.55 20.62 18.21
C GLN A 716 -18.42 20.52 16.69
N VAL A 717 -18.59 19.33 16.12
CA VAL A 717 -18.58 19.12 14.66
C VAL A 717 -19.76 19.88 14.03
N GLN A 718 -20.94 19.78 14.58
CA GLN A 718 -22.14 20.51 14.11
C GLN A 718 -21.94 22.04 14.14
N ARG A 719 -21.23 22.55 15.14
CA ARG A 719 -20.86 23.99 15.23
C ARG A 719 -19.94 24.35 14.04
N LEU A 720 -18.90 23.55 13.77
CA LEU A 720 -17.97 23.79 12.65
C LEU A 720 -18.70 23.72 11.30
N ILE A 721 -19.60 22.74 11.11
CA ILE A 721 -20.42 22.62 9.89
C ILE A 721 -21.25 23.88 9.66
N LYS A 722 -21.88 24.43 10.70
CA LYS A 722 -22.69 25.68 10.60
C LYS A 722 -21.84 26.90 10.24
N GLN A 723 -20.55 26.89 10.58
CA GLN A 723 -19.64 28.03 10.36
C GLN A 723 -18.86 27.92 9.05
N ASN A 724 -18.85 26.74 8.40
CA ASN A 724 -18.00 26.48 7.25
C ASN A 724 -18.71 25.64 6.17
N ALA A 725 -19.01 26.28 5.04
CA ALA A 725 -19.67 25.63 3.91
C ALA A 725 -18.93 24.41 3.36
N ASN A 726 -17.60 24.36 3.50
CA ASN A 726 -16.80 23.22 3.04
C ASN A 726 -17.09 21.93 3.84
N LEU A 727 -17.66 22.06 5.05
CA LEU A 727 -17.96 20.94 5.94
C LEU A 727 -19.43 20.48 5.87
N VAL A 728 -20.30 21.17 5.12
CA VAL A 728 -21.74 20.84 5.05
C VAL A 728 -21.99 19.39 4.63
N ARG A 729 -21.12 18.83 3.77
CA ARG A 729 -21.18 17.42 3.33
C ARG A 729 -21.00 16.41 4.46
N LEU A 730 -20.42 16.82 5.61
CA LEU A 730 -20.26 15.97 6.79
C LEU A 730 -21.55 15.85 7.64
N THR A 731 -22.61 16.60 7.32
CA THR A 731 -23.85 16.53 8.08
C THR A 731 -24.40 15.10 8.18
N PRO A 732 -24.58 14.33 7.09
CA PRO A 732 -25.08 12.95 7.19
C PRO A 732 -24.15 12.02 7.98
N VAL A 733 -22.83 12.18 7.81
CA VAL A 733 -21.82 11.39 8.55
C VAL A 733 -21.97 11.66 10.06
N THR A 734 -22.05 12.94 10.44
CA THR A 734 -22.14 13.37 11.84
C THR A 734 -23.43 12.87 12.49
N GLU A 735 -24.59 13.00 11.81
CA GLU A 735 -25.89 12.51 12.30
C GLU A 735 -25.90 10.98 12.48
N ASN A 736 -25.32 10.23 11.53
CA ASN A 736 -25.27 8.78 11.64
C ASN A 736 -24.30 8.34 12.75
N VAL A 737 -23.14 8.98 12.91
CA VAL A 737 -22.23 8.70 14.03
C VAL A 737 -22.91 8.96 15.36
N GLU A 738 -23.67 10.06 15.51
CA GLU A 738 -24.46 10.34 16.71
C GLU A 738 -25.42 9.19 17.05
N GLN A 739 -26.22 8.73 16.07
CA GLN A 739 -27.16 7.62 16.28
C GLN A 739 -26.44 6.32 16.63
N LEU A 740 -25.32 6.03 15.98
CA LEU A 740 -24.53 4.82 16.21
C LEU A 740 -23.86 4.82 17.59
N THR A 741 -23.48 5.97 18.14
CA THR A 741 -22.96 6.05 19.52
C THR A 741 -24.03 5.72 20.55
N VAL A 742 -25.25 6.20 20.36
CA VAL A 742 -26.41 5.88 21.23
C VAL A 742 -26.72 4.38 21.17
N ILE A 743 -26.82 3.83 19.96
CA ILE A 743 -27.05 2.40 19.74
C ILE A 743 -25.93 1.57 20.35
N GLY A 744 -24.66 1.95 20.13
CA GLY A 744 -23.52 1.21 20.67
C GLY A 744 -23.53 1.11 22.19
N LEU A 745 -23.83 2.21 22.89
CA LEU A 745 -23.98 2.21 24.37
C LEU A 745 -25.13 1.31 24.83
N GLU A 746 -26.27 1.32 24.14
CA GLU A 746 -27.39 0.44 24.40
C GLU A 746 -27.01 -1.04 24.20
N LEU A 747 -26.37 -1.39 23.09
CA LEU A 747 -25.95 -2.75 22.78
C LEU A 747 -24.94 -3.29 23.81
N ILE A 748 -23.95 -2.50 24.21
CA ILE A 748 -22.98 -2.89 25.22
C ILE A 748 -23.68 -3.18 26.55
N LYS A 749 -24.63 -2.30 26.97
CA LYS A 749 -25.40 -2.54 28.18
C LYS A 749 -26.18 -3.85 28.11
N HIS A 750 -26.98 -4.07 27.06
CA HIS A 750 -27.77 -5.30 26.92
C HIS A 750 -26.87 -6.56 26.90
N TYR A 751 -25.72 -6.48 26.20
CA TYR A 751 -24.80 -7.61 26.11
C TYR A 751 -24.16 -7.94 27.46
N THR A 752 -23.72 -6.93 28.22
CA THR A 752 -23.05 -7.12 29.51
C THR A 752 -24.01 -7.49 30.67
N THR A 753 -25.26 -7.03 30.60
CA THR A 753 -26.27 -7.39 31.59
C THR A 753 -27.00 -8.69 31.28
N GLY A 754 -26.92 -9.18 30.05
CA GLY A 754 -27.66 -10.34 29.56
C GLY A 754 -29.17 -10.03 29.35
N GLU A 755 -29.59 -8.76 29.43
CA GLU A 755 -30.98 -8.35 29.21
C GLU A 755 -31.31 -8.50 27.71
N PRO A 756 -32.38 -9.21 27.34
CA PRO A 756 -32.79 -9.34 25.94
C PRO A 756 -33.32 -8.02 25.38
N LEU A 757 -33.14 -7.82 24.08
CA LEU A 757 -33.76 -6.71 23.34
C LEU A 757 -35.19 -7.10 22.90
N ALA A 758 -36.10 -6.12 22.92
CA ALA A 758 -37.39 -6.28 22.26
C ALA A 758 -37.20 -6.49 20.72
N GLU A 759 -37.96 -7.39 20.11
CA GLU A 759 -37.88 -7.67 18.67
C GLU A 759 -38.04 -6.39 17.82
N SER A 760 -39.02 -5.54 18.16
CA SER A 760 -39.22 -4.25 17.49
C SER A 760 -38.00 -3.31 17.62
N ARG A 761 -37.31 -3.34 18.76
CA ARG A 761 -36.12 -2.50 18.99
C ARG A 761 -34.94 -3.05 18.17
N LYS A 762 -34.76 -4.37 18.14
CA LYS A 762 -33.74 -5.03 17.31
C LYS A 762 -33.92 -4.70 15.83
N ALA A 763 -35.17 -4.75 15.34
CA ALA A 763 -35.51 -4.38 13.97
C ALA A 763 -35.18 -2.89 13.67
N ALA A 764 -35.53 -1.97 14.60
CA ALA A 764 -35.22 -0.55 14.44
C ALA A 764 -33.70 -0.27 14.43
N ILE A 765 -32.91 -0.98 15.27
CA ILE A 765 -31.46 -0.88 15.27
C ILE A 765 -30.89 -1.39 13.95
N LEU A 766 -31.34 -2.55 13.45
CA LEU A 766 -30.89 -3.08 12.16
C LEU A 766 -31.15 -2.09 11.02
N GLN A 767 -32.35 -1.47 11.00
CA GLN A 767 -32.66 -0.46 9.99
C GLN A 767 -31.71 0.75 10.05
N GLN A 768 -31.36 1.21 11.26
CA GLN A 768 -30.41 2.33 11.40
C GLN A 768 -28.99 1.93 11.00
N LEU A 769 -28.54 0.73 11.36
CA LEU A 769 -27.23 0.20 10.94
C LEU A 769 -27.16 0.08 9.41
N GLU A 770 -28.22 -0.44 8.77
CA GLU A 770 -28.31 -0.51 7.30
C GLU A 770 -28.25 0.88 6.67
N LYS A 771 -29.02 1.85 7.16
CA LYS A 771 -28.97 3.25 6.70
C LYS A 771 -27.56 3.83 6.81
N SER A 772 -26.84 3.52 7.88
CA SER A 772 -25.50 4.05 8.18
C SER A 772 -24.38 3.34 7.43
N SER A 773 -24.66 2.18 6.80
CA SER A 773 -23.66 1.34 6.12
C SER A 773 -23.28 1.81 4.73
N GLY A 774 -24.05 2.74 4.14
CA GLY A 774 -23.81 3.30 2.82
C GLY A 774 -22.64 4.29 2.79
N LEU A 775 -22.18 4.57 1.59
CA LEU A 775 -21.15 5.60 1.35
C LEU A 775 -21.72 6.99 1.66
N GLN A 776 -20.98 7.79 2.42
CA GLN A 776 -21.35 9.15 2.81
C GLN A 776 -20.17 10.07 2.60
N ASP A 777 -20.27 11.00 1.65
CA ASP A 777 -19.16 11.90 1.25
C ASP A 777 -17.82 11.15 1.03
N GLU A 778 -17.90 10.00 0.37
CA GLU A 778 -16.76 9.13 0.02
C GLU A 778 -16.09 8.43 1.24
N VAL A 779 -16.73 8.47 2.40
CA VAL A 779 -16.29 7.72 3.58
C VAL A 779 -17.28 6.63 3.96
N VAL A 780 -16.79 5.67 4.73
CA VAL A 780 -17.56 4.61 5.39
C VAL A 780 -17.49 4.84 6.89
N ILE A 781 -18.62 4.66 7.59
CA ILE A 781 -18.64 4.70 9.05
C ILE A 781 -18.16 3.33 9.56
N ALA A 782 -16.92 3.26 9.98
CA ALA A 782 -16.20 2.02 10.26
C ALA A 782 -16.71 1.23 11.49
N ILE A 783 -17.56 1.85 12.32
CA ILE A 783 -18.12 1.21 13.51
C ILE A 783 -19.45 0.48 13.24
N VAL A 784 -20.04 0.58 12.06
CA VAL A 784 -21.31 -0.09 11.73
C VAL A 784 -21.18 -1.60 11.86
N GLU A 785 -20.20 -2.20 11.18
CA GLU A 785 -20.02 -3.64 11.14
C GLU A 785 -19.74 -4.26 12.52
N PRO A 786 -18.84 -3.70 13.36
CA PRO A 786 -18.67 -4.17 14.73
C PRO A 786 -19.97 -4.13 15.56
N LEU A 787 -20.78 -3.08 15.41
CA LEU A 787 -22.07 -2.99 16.12
C LEU A 787 -23.09 -4.00 15.60
N GLU A 788 -23.14 -4.28 14.29
CA GLU A 788 -23.94 -5.37 13.73
C GLU A 788 -23.52 -6.73 14.31
N LYS A 789 -22.22 -6.95 14.42
CA LYS A 789 -21.69 -8.18 15.00
C LYS A 789 -22.13 -8.33 16.46
N LEU A 790 -22.01 -7.28 17.27
CA LEU A 790 -22.46 -7.31 18.67
C LEU A 790 -23.98 -7.56 18.78
N LEU A 791 -24.80 -6.87 17.97
CA LEU A 791 -26.26 -7.03 17.95
C LEU A 791 -26.71 -8.48 17.69
N ARG A 792 -25.99 -9.23 16.83
CA ARG A 792 -26.30 -10.65 16.53
C ARG A 792 -26.16 -11.55 17.75
N HIS A 793 -25.33 -11.16 18.73
CA HIS A 793 -25.09 -11.91 19.95
C HIS A 793 -26.02 -11.54 21.11
N ILE A 794 -26.94 -10.58 20.93
CA ILE A 794 -27.91 -10.21 21.94
C ILE A 794 -29.23 -10.96 21.72
N PRO A 795 -29.74 -11.70 22.72
CA PRO A 795 -31.00 -12.42 22.60
C PRO A 795 -32.18 -11.46 22.49
N THR A 796 -33.29 -11.93 21.92
CA THR A 796 -34.56 -11.19 21.82
C THR A 796 -35.60 -11.74 22.76
N THR A 797 -36.51 -10.88 23.25
CA THR A 797 -37.66 -11.30 24.04
C THR A 797 -38.59 -12.11 23.16
N GLY A 798 -38.80 -13.40 23.48
CA GLY A 798 -39.70 -14.30 22.74
C GLY A 798 -39.04 -15.49 22.08
N GLN A 799 -37.75 -15.68 22.28
CA GLN A 799 -37.03 -16.91 21.93
C GLN A 799 -36.84 -17.84 23.10
#